data_9bf356b1199cbeb00b45d1fdf3db100a
#
_entry.id   9bf356b1199cbeb00b45d1fdf3db100a
#
_cell.length_a   1.000
_cell.length_b   1.000
_cell.length_c   1.000
_cell.angle_alpha   90.00
_cell.angle_beta   90.00
_cell.angle_gamma   90.00
#
_symmetry.space_group_name_H-M   'P 1'
#
loop_
_entity.id
_entity.type
_entity.pdbx_description
1 polymer ?
#
loop_
_entity_poly.entity_id
_entity_poly.type
_entity_poly.pdbx_seq_one_letter_code
_entity_poly.pdbx_strand_id
1 'polypeptide(L)'
;PTFDFVFDSQKESYQIGDSVQVKGTVSSFSGVPLQGLELNYTVTRSQFSWWRVSGNTTSLVSGSVMIGADGIFSIPVRLQGGKGVTTGYYTYQIEASVTNQAGETQTSVTTLSAGDRSLILSVDIQDRICKDDSIRLTFVARNLNMEPVSVKGDCRLVQTVNGKPEVRFNGQFTSNVEVVLPEWKNLPSGAYELQLTAKDDQGRDVDYKQNIVLFSYDDNRPPVASPVWFYSRNTQFDAGRPAQFSLGTSFKDTYVMLDIFSGKQRLSSTTLQLSDSIVRFDVPYKEEYGDGIEYLFAFVKDGELYFEKVDLQKRRPDKELTMKWEVFRDKLRPGQEEEWRLTIKTPQGVPADAEMLATMYDASLDKIFPNRQSFYVNYSRFVPQIYWSYGYTGSVYYSCYFPMRDWKVPPFVYDTFYSEEGVQEALVVGYGVMKNSTMTGSVQVRGLASPRMKEMVAEDSSVDDADVVFEEEMVSTEETGAAVELGDAPELRKNFAETAFFYPQLRTNEQGEISFSFTMPQSLTRWNFRGYSHTKGMLIGQLDASTVTVKEFMLSPNMPRFVRVGDKTSIAATVTNLTGKALKGTTKFILFDPMTEKVISTQSQPFTVEAGKTVPVTFRFTVTDKYDFLGVRMIADGGTFSDGEQHLLPVLSDKEYITETLAM
;
A
#
# COMPACT_ATOMS: atom_id res chain seq x y z
N PRO A 1 -5.38 -15.76 6.97
CA PRO A 1 -5.33 -15.26 8.34
C PRO A 1 -6.73 -15.10 8.91
N THR A 2 -6.92 -15.43 10.19
CA THR A 2 -8.21 -15.35 10.86
C THR A 2 -8.35 -14.13 11.77
N PHE A 3 -7.22 -13.46 12.06
CA PHE A 3 -7.19 -12.30 12.94
C PHE A 3 -6.15 -11.26 12.50
N ASP A 4 -6.32 -10.05 12.98
CA ASP A 4 -5.42 -8.92 12.79
C ASP A 4 -4.75 -8.52 14.09
N PHE A 5 -3.50 -8.09 13.99
CA PHE A 5 -2.68 -7.64 15.08
C PHE A 5 -2.09 -6.27 14.72
N VAL A 6 -2.54 -5.22 15.39
CA VAL A 6 -2.20 -3.84 15.04
C VAL A 6 -1.72 -3.09 16.27
N PHE A 7 -0.59 -2.40 16.15
CA PHE A 7 -0.16 -1.41 17.13
C PHE A 7 -0.92 -0.10 16.97
N ASP A 8 -1.20 0.56 18.07
CA ASP A 8 -1.70 1.94 18.08
C ASP A 8 -0.62 2.87 17.53
N SER A 9 -1.04 3.93 16.83
CA SER A 9 -0.08 4.93 16.35
C SER A 9 0.54 5.68 17.53
N GLN A 10 1.87 5.80 17.51
CA GLN A 10 2.61 6.51 18.56
C GLN A 10 2.62 8.01 18.25
N LYS A 11 1.78 8.78 18.97
CA LYS A 11 1.58 10.22 18.72
C LYS A 11 2.35 11.14 19.65
N GLU A 12 2.80 10.62 20.78
CA GLU A 12 3.45 11.43 21.83
C GLU A 12 4.94 11.65 21.53
N SER A 13 5.50 12.70 22.11
CA SER A 13 6.94 12.97 22.11
C SER A 13 7.62 12.17 23.22
N TYR A 14 8.73 11.54 22.88
CA TYR A 14 9.51 10.78 23.84
C TYR A 14 10.95 11.28 23.93
N GLN A 15 11.54 11.12 25.10
CA GLN A 15 12.92 11.44 25.36
C GLN A 15 13.73 10.22 25.72
N ILE A 16 15.05 10.35 25.56
CA ILE A 16 15.97 9.33 26.01
C ILE A 16 15.85 9.20 27.52
N GLY A 17 15.56 7.98 28.00
CA GLY A 17 15.35 7.66 29.41
C GLY A 17 13.90 7.42 29.80
N ASP A 18 12.94 7.84 28.96
CA ASP A 18 11.52 7.65 29.23
C ASP A 18 11.15 6.16 29.28
N SER A 19 10.09 5.87 30.03
CA SER A 19 9.42 4.57 30.07
C SER A 19 8.04 4.71 29.44
N VAL A 20 7.82 4.02 28.33
CA VAL A 20 6.63 4.14 27.48
C VAL A 20 5.86 2.83 27.48
N GLN A 21 4.53 2.93 27.48
CA GLN A 21 3.64 1.80 27.29
C GLN A 21 3.16 1.76 25.82
N VAL A 22 3.73 0.87 25.03
CA VAL A 22 3.35 0.69 23.62
C VAL A 22 2.14 -0.23 23.56
N LYS A 23 1.01 0.31 23.10
CA LYS A 23 -0.27 -0.38 23.07
C LYS A 23 -0.64 -0.84 21.66
N GLY A 24 -1.59 -1.74 21.61
CA GLY A 24 -2.22 -2.19 20.39
C GLY A 24 -3.34 -3.17 20.66
N THR A 25 -3.95 -3.66 19.58
CA THR A 25 -5.12 -4.54 19.65
C THR A 25 -4.92 -5.80 18.83
N VAL A 26 -5.48 -6.90 19.32
CA VAL A 26 -5.57 -8.17 18.61
C VAL A 26 -7.04 -8.55 18.50
N SER A 27 -7.55 -8.65 17.27
CA SER A 27 -8.95 -8.96 17.00
C SER A 27 -9.10 -9.81 15.75
N SER A 28 -10.17 -10.60 15.68
CA SER A 28 -10.55 -11.27 14.42
C SER A 28 -10.89 -10.23 13.35
N PHE A 29 -10.89 -10.61 12.08
CA PHE A 29 -11.31 -9.71 10.99
C PHE A 29 -12.79 -9.27 11.12
N SER A 30 -13.62 -10.03 11.81
CA SER A 30 -14.97 -9.62 12.18
C SER A 30 -15.04 -8.59 13.31
N GLY A 31 -13.88 -8.20 13.87
CA GLY A 31 -13.78 -7.19 14.93
C GLY A 31 -13.95 -7.73 16.37
N VAL A 32 -13.91 -9.05 16.56
CA VAL A 32 -14.01 -9.67 17.88
C VAL A 32 -12.64 -9.69 18.56
N PRO A 33 -12.49 -9.13 19.79
CA PRO A 33 -11.24 -9.16 20.54
C PRO A 33 -10.77 -10.58 20.84
N LEU A 34 -9.47 -10.85 20.61
CA LEU A 34 -8.83 -12.07 21.09
C LEU A 34 -8.17 -11.81 22.44
N GLN A 35 -8.49 -12.65 23.43
CA GLN A 35 -8.07 -12.45 24.82
C GLN A 35 -7.29 -13.64 25.37
N GLY A 36 -6.49 -13.41 26.41
CA GLY A 36 -5.78 -14.47 27.12
C GLY A 36 -4.69 -15.17 26.32
N LEU A 37 -4.21 -14.54 25.23
CA LEU A 37 -3.09 -15.00 24.45
C LEU A 37 -1.80 -14.35 24.96
N GLU A 38 -0.69 -15.07 24.82
CA GLU A 38 0.64 -14.55 25.11
C GLU A 38 1.21 -13.89 23.84
N LEU A 39 1.65 -12.64 23.98
CA LEU A 39 2.32 -11.88 22.95
C LEU A 39 3.80 -11.80 23.28
N ASN A 40 4.66 -12.29 22.40
CA ASN A 40 6.10 -12.20 22.50
C ASN A 40 6.61 -10.98 21.76
N TYR A 41 7.56 -10.24 22.34
CA TYR A 41 8.11 -9.04 21.70
C TYR A 41 9.62 -8.91 21.84
N THR A 42 10.22 -8.18 20.90
CA THR A 42 11.63 -7.78 20.92
C THR A 42 11.73 -6.30 20.59
N VAL A 43 12.51 -5.58 21.39
CA VAL A 43 12.81 -4.16 21.20
C VAL A 43 14.26 -4.01 20.75
N THR A 44 14.44 -3.38 19.62
CA THR A 44 15.75 -3.03 19.08
C THR A 44 15.89 -1.52 18.95
N ARG A 45 17.10 -1.02 19.09
CA ARG A 45 17.44 0.40 18.95
C ARG A 45 18.45 0.58 17.82
N SER A 46 18.20 1.56 16.96
CA SER A 46 19.14 2.06 15.96
C SER A 46 19.35 3.56 16.13
N GLN A 47 20.56 4.05 15.81
CA GLN A 47 20.81 5.48 15.78
C GLN A 47 20.23 6.05 14.47
N PHE A 48 19.44 7.12 14.58
CA PHE A 48 18.90 7.79 13.41
C PHE A 48 20.01 8.56 12.68
N SER A 49 20.14 8.31 11.38
CA SER A 49 21.02 9.08 10.51
C SER A 49 20.24 9.46 9.24
N TRP A 50 20.24 10.73 8.88
CA TRP A 50 19.56 11.26 7.68
C TRP A 50 20.03 10.62 6.35
N TRP A 51 21.27 10.04 6.36
CA TRP A 51 21.94 9.59 5.14
C TRP A 51 22.10 8.07 5.02
N ARG A 52 21.87 7.32 6.09
CA ARG A 52 21.98 5.85 6.12
C ARG A 52 21.15 5.27 7.26
N VAL A 53 20.28 4.31 6.94
CA VAL A 53 19.87 3.28 7.89
C VAL A 53 21.09 2.35 8.08
N SER A 54 22.11 2.85 8.71
CA SER A 54 23.37 2.15 8.95
C SER A 54 23.88 2.57 10.31
N GLY A 55 23.23 2.08 11.32
CA GLY A 55 23.77 2.05 12.65
C GLY A 55 23.70 0.62 13.15
N ASN A 56 24.63 0.23 13.98
CA ASN A 56 24.56 -1.03 14.69
C ASN A 56 23.21 -1.11 15.42
N THR A 57 22.33 -1.98 14.94
CA THR A 57 21.09 -2.29 15.63
C THR A 57 21.45 -3.02 16.92
N THR A 58 20.98 -2.49 18.05
CA THR A 58 21.24 -3.08 19.37
C THR A 58 19.92 -3.65 19.89
N SER A 59 19.90 -4.94 20.22
CA SER A 59 18.78 -5.52 20.96
C SER A 59 18.81 -5.01 22.39
N LEU A 60 17.68 -4.46 22.85
CA LEU A 60 17.55 -3.90 24.21
C LEU A 60 16.88 -4.89 25.17
N VAL A 61 15.77 -5.44 24.77
CA VAL A 61 14.96 -6.35 25.60
C VAL A 61 14.10 -7.26 24.73
N SER A 62 13.88 -8.48 25.20
CA SER A 62 12.84 -9.39 24.70
C SER A 62 12.01 -9.86 25.91
N GLY A 63 10.72 -10.06 25.70
CA GLY A 63 9.80 -10.46 26.77
C GLY A 63 8.46 -10.90 26.23
N SER A 64 7.53 -11.17 27.14
CA SER A 64 6.14 -11.47 26.81
C SER A 64 5.17 -10.67 27.65
N VAL A 65 3.96 -10.44 27.12
CA VAL A 65 2.84 -9.81 27.81
C VAL A 65 1.53 -10.55 27.49
N MET A 66 0.59 -10.56 28.43
CA MET A 66 -0.72 -11.15 28.21
C MET A 66 -1.67 -10.15 27.58
N ILE A 67 -2.45 -10.60 26.59
CA ILE A 67 -3.50 -9.80 25.97
C ILE A 67 -4.72 -9.75 26.89
N GLY A 68 -5.21 -8.55 27.15
CA GLY A 68 -6.34 -8.29 28.04
C GLY A 68 -7.67 -8.81 27.49
N ALA A 69 -8.70 -8.71 28.34
CA ALA A 69 -10.05 -9.18 28.01
C ALA A 69 -10.73 -8.43 26.87
N ASP A 70 -10.26 -7.24 26.58
CA ASP A 70 -10.69 -6.34 25.51
C ASP A 70 -9.85 -6.48 24.22
N GLY A 71 -8.92 -7.46 24.18
CA GLY A 71 -7.99 -7.64 23.07
C GLY A 71 -6.83 -6.64 23.08
N ILE A 72 -6.71 -5.79 24.11
CA ILE A 72 -5.65 -4.79 24.22
C ILE A 72 -4.43 -5.41 24.90
N PHE A 73 -3.27 -5.06 24.39
CA PHE A 73 -1.98 -5.37 25.02
C PHE A 73 -1.21 -4.09 25.31
N SER A 74 -0.23 -4.17 26.22
CA SER A 74 0.65 -3.05 26.58
C SER A 74 2.06 -3.56 26.83
N ILE A 75 3.00 -3.12 26.00
CA ILE A 75 4.43 -3.50 26.08
C ILE A 75 5.19 -2.38 26.78
N PRO A 76 5.83 -2.65 27.94
CA PRO A 76 6.65 -1.66 28.63
C PRO A 76 8.01 -1.54 27.90
N VAL A 77 8.33 -0.33 27.43
CA VAL A 77 9.59 -0.04 26.72
C VAL A 77 10.32 1.08 27.43
N ARG A 78 11.55 0.84 27.84
CA ARG A 78 12.47 1.88 28.35
C ARG A 78 13.37 2.38 27.22
N LEU A 79 13.32 3.67 26.91
CA LEU A 79 14.03 4.30 25.81
C LEU A 79 15.48 4.63 26.24
N GLN A 80 16.37 3.64 26.16
CA GLN A 80 17.76 3.78 26.55
C GLN A 80 18.61 4.37 25.43
N GLY A 81 19.40 5.40 25.73
CA GLY A 81 20.42 5.94 24.82
C GLY A 81 21.61 5.01 24.60
N GLY A 82 22.50 5.38 23.69
CA GLY A 82 23.78 4.69 23.49
C GLY A 82 24.72 4.91 24.68
N LYS A 83 25.61 3.94 24.94
CA LYS A 83 26.64 4.09 25.99
C LYS A 83 27.55 5.30 25.66
N GLY A 84 27.59 6.28 26.56
CA GLY A 84 28.43 7.46 26.43
C GLY A 84 27.94 8.52 25.43
N VAL A 85 26.75 8.37 24.85
CA VAL A 85 26.13 9.36 23.94
C VAL A 85 24.93 9.98 24.65
N THR A 86 25.07 11.23 25.04
CA THR A 86 24.01 12.00 25.71
C THR A 86 23.16 12.84 24.75
N THR A 87 23.62 12.99 23.51
CA THR A 87 22.94 13.76 22.46
C THR A 87 22.73 12.87 21.24
N GLY A 88 21.55 12.98 20.61
CA GLY A 88 21.23 12.26 19.39
C GLY A 88 19.78 11.79 19.33
N TYR A 89 19.44 11.26 18.17
CA TYR A 89 18.11 10.70 17.90
C TYR A 89 18.22 9.20 17.70
N TYR A 90 17.33 8.45 18.31
CA TYR A 90 17.25 7.00 18.21
C TYR A 90 15.88 6.57 17.75
N THR A 91 15.84 5.54 16.91
CA THR A 91 14.62 4.81 16.54
C THR A 91 14.61 3.47 17.29
N TYR A 92 13.49 3.20 17.94
CA TYR A 92 13.22 1.94 18.64
C TYR A 92 12.21 1.19 17.81
N GLN A 93 12.58 0.02 17.34
CA GLN A 93 11.70 -0.88 16.63
C GLN A 93 11.21 -1.95 17.60
N ILE A 94 9.91 -2.07 17.73
CA ILE A 94 9.24 -3.10 18.52
C ILE A 94 8.63 -4.07 17.52
N GLU A 95 9.15 -5.26 17.49
CA GLU A 95 8.59 -6.39 16.77
C GLU A 95 7.90 -7.31 17.75
N ALA A 96 6.65 -7.65 17.48
CA ALA A 96 5.89 -8.53 18.34
C ALA A 96 5.13 -9.57 17.53
N SER A 97 4.95 -10.75 18.13
CA SER A 97 4.23 -11.87 17.56
C SER A 97 3.25 -12.46 18.55
N VAL A 98 2.09 -12.88 18.06
CA VAL A 98 1.06 -13.54 18.84
C VAL A 98 0.58 -14.77 18.09
N THR A 99 0.42 -15.88 18.83
CA THR A 99 -0.12 -17.12 18.28
C THR A 99 -1.48 -17.38 18.90
N ASN A 100 -2.50 -17.53 18.06
CA ASN A 100 -3.84 -17.85 18.53
C ASN A 100 -3.94 -19.31 18.97
N GLN A 101 -5.04 -19.67 19.60
CA GLN A 101 -5.27 -21.04 20.11
C GLN A 101 -5.35 -22.08 18.99
N ALA A 102 -5.55 -21.67 17.77
CA ALA A 102 -5.54 -22.53 16.58
C ALA A 102 -4.14 -22.73 15.97
N GLY A 103 -3.10 -22.13 16.56
CA GLY A 103 -1.72 -22.24 16.09
C GLY A 103 -1.34 -21.26 15.00
N GLU A 104 -2.22 -20.32 14.60
CA GLU A 104 -1.89 -19.28 13.64
C GLU A 104 -1.09 -18.17 14.33
N THR A 105 0.04 -17.79 13.74
CA THR A 105 0.91 -16.72 14.25
C THR A 105 0.82 -15.49 13.35
N GLN A 106 0.59 -14.33 13.96
CA GLN A 106 0.69 -13.02 13.32
C GLN A 106 1.85 -12.22 13.94
N THR A 107 2.55 -11.48 13.10
CA THR A 107 3.66 -10.60 13.52
C THR A 107 3.35 -9.18 13.08
N SER A 108 3.62 -8.22 13.95
CA SER A 108 3.48 -6.80 13.66
C SER A 108 4.68 -6.03 14.17
N VAL A 109 4.98 -4.91 13.53
CA VAL A 109 6.13 -4.06 13.86
C VAL A 109 5.65 -2.63 14.01
N THR A 110 6.12 -1.97 15.06
CA THR A 110 5.96 -0.52 15.23
C THR A 110 7.29 0.12 15.55
N THR A 111 7.38 1.42 15.32
CA THR A 111 8.58 2.21 15.64
C THR A 111 8.18 3.42 16.45
N LEU A 112 9.04 3.80 17.37
CA LEU A 112 8.98 5.08 18.05
C LEU A 112 10.35 5.73 18.09
N SER A 113 10.39 7.04 18.14
CA SER A 113 11.61 7.82 18.13
C SER A 113 11.76 8.60 19.42
N ALA A 114 12.97 8.66 19.94
CA ALA A 114 13.31 9.49 21.09
C ALA A 114 14.66 10.17 20.89
N GLY A 115 14.79 11.36 21.47
CA GLY A 115 16.00 12.16 21.33
C GLY A 115 16.27 13.06 22.55
N ASP A 116 17.30 13.86 22.43
CA ASP A 116 17.64 14.90 23.43
C ASP A 116 16.72 16.12 23.33
N ARG A 117 16.00 16.28 22.20
CA ARG A 117 14.94 17.26 21.96
C ARG A 117 13.67 16.53 21.55
N SER A 118 12.53 17.07 21.94
CA SER A 118 11.22 16.50 21.58
C SER A 118 10.57 17.15 20.34
N LEU A 119 11.21 18.20 19.78
CA LEU A 119 10.69 19.03 18.72
C LEU A 119 11.64 19.06 17.52
N ILE A 120 11.08 18.95 16.32
CA ILE A 120 11.73 19.17 15.03
C ILE A 120 11.06 20.38 14.38
N LEU A 121 11.86 21.38 14.00
CA LEU A 121 11.42 22.52 13.21
C LEU A 121 11.84 22.32 11.76
N SER A 122 10.98 22.75 10.84
CA SER A 122 11.28 22.84 9.42
C SER A 122 10.40 23.92 8.79
N VAL A 123 10.68 24.26 7.56
CA VAL A 123 9.83 25.16 6.79
C VAL A 123 9.60 24.57 5.41
N ASP A 124 8.38 24.65 4.94
CA ASP A 124 8.03 24.27 3.57
C ASP A 124 8.27 25.48 2.66
N ILE A 125 9.48 25.56 2.13
CA ILE A 125 9.94 26.70 1.32
C ILE A 125 10.97 26.23 0.29
N GLN A 126 10.91 26.80 -0.89
CA GLN A 126 11.93 26.60 -1.91
C GLN A 126 13.21 27.38 -1.58
N ASP A 127 14.36 26.90 -2.00
CA ASP A 127 15.64 27.57 -1.80
C ASP A 127 15.72 28.92 -2.55
N ARG A 128 14.92 29.11 -3.60
CA ARG A 128 14.82 30.34 -4.39
C ARG A 128 13.41 30.87 -4.33
N ILE A 129 13.24 32.09 -3.82
CA ILE A 129 11.95 32.70 -3.57
C ILE A 129 11.82 33.96 -4.39
N CYS A 130 10.84 33.99 -5.29
CA CYS A 130 10.48 35.20 -6.02
C CYS A 130 9.68 36.13 -5.09
N LYS A 131 10.26 37.26 -4.74
CA LYS A 131 9.64 38.25 -3.82
C LYS A 131 8.51 39.05 -4.46
N ASP A 132 8.34 38.98 -5.79
CA ASP A 132 7.22 39.62 -6.49
C ASP A 132 5.90 38.87 -6.38
N ASP A 133 5.98 37.58 -6.07
CA ASP A 133 4.83 36.77 -5.79
C ASP A 133 4.39 36.89 -4.34
N SER A 134 3.18 36.48 -4.00
CA SER A 134 2.72 36.41 -2.61
C SER A 134 3.48 35.31 -1.89
N ILE A 135 4.41 35.71 -1.02
CA ILE A 135 5.20 34.75 -0.23
C ILE A 135 4.33 34.17 0.87
N ARG A 136 4.03 32.89 0.74
CA ARG A 136 3.26 32.10 1.70
C ARG A 136 4.12 30.98 2.22
N LEU A 137 4.27 30.89 3.54
CA LEU A 137 5.09 29.89 4.20
C LEU A 137 4.31 29.18 5.28
N THR A 138 4.62 27.91 5.48
CA THR A 138 4.19 27.17 6.66
C THR A 138 5.42 26.78 7.45
N PHE A 139 5.54 27.33 8.66
CA PHE A 139 6.55 26.89 9.61
C PHE A 139 6.05 25.61 10.27
N VAL A 140 6.73 24.51 10.01
CA VAL A 140 6.30 23.20 10.46
C VAL A 140 7.02 22.84 11.75
N ALA A 141 6.25 22.45 12.75
CA ALA A 141 6.75 21.84 13.97
C ALA A 141 6.15 20.46 14.15
N ARG A 142 7.00 19.49 14.35
CA ARG A 142 6.63 18.09 14.57
C ARG A 142 7.37 17.52 15.76
N ASN A 143 6.77 16.54 16.41
CA ASN A 143 7.50 15.73 17.36
C ASN A 143 8.36 14.69 16.65
N LEU A 144 9.13 13.88 17.40
CA LEU A 144 10.02 12.87 16.84
C LEU A 144 9.27 11.70 16.16
N ASN A 145 7.97 11.55 16.42
CA ASN A 145 7.09 10.58 15.75
C ASN A 145 6.35 11.21 14.55
N MET A 146 6.82 12.37 14.09
CA MET A 146 6.30 13.11 12.92
C MET A 146 4.89 13.68 13.07
N GLU A 147 4.30 13.63 14.27
CA GLU A 147 3.01 14.24 14.55
C GLU A 147 3.15 15.79 14.68
N PRO A 148 2.21 16.56 14.14
CA PRO A 148 2.26 18.01 14.22
C PRO A 148 2.09 18.52 15.66
N VAL A 149 2.93 19.46 16.05
CA VAL A 149 2.90 20.11 17.37
C VAL A 149 2.68 21.60 17.20
N SER A 150 1.80 22.18 18.00
CA SER A 150 1.56 23.64 17.99
C SER A 150 2.55 24.35 18.91
N VAL A 151 3.47 25.11 18.32
CA VAL A 151 4.44 25.93 19.06
C VAL A 151 4.48 27.36 18.52
N LYS A 152 4.87 28.29 19.36
CA LYS A 152 5.22 29.66 18.98
C LYS A 152 6.72 29.80 18.98
N GLY A 153 7.25 30.56 18.03
CA GLY A 153 8.68 30.79 17.92
C GLY A 153 9.01 32.07 17.19
N ASP A 154 10.30 32.38 17.11
CA ASP A 154 10.85 33.51 16.40
C ASP A 154 11.40 33.08 15.04
N CYS A 155 11.19 33.93 14.04
CA CYS A 155 11.66 33.74 12.66
C CYS A 155 12.53 34.96 12.31
N ARG A 156 13.75 34.75 11.82
CA ARG A 156 14.69 35.80 11.39
C ARG A 156 15.23 35.51 10.01
N LEU A 157 15.39 36.59 9.21
CA LEU A 157 16.23 36.54 8.02
C LEU A 157 17.51 37.27 8.26
N VAL A 158 18.61 36.60 8.08
CA VAL A 158 19.96 37.14 8.27
C VAL A 158 20.67 37.19 6.93
N GLN A 159 21.22 38.33 6.58
CA GLN A 159 22.07 38.54 5.40
C GLN A 159 23.50 38.80 5.83
N THR A 160 24.45 38.14 5.20
CA THR A 160 25.87 38.45 5.43
C THR A 160 26.30 39.59 4.52
N VAL A 161 26.55 40.73 5.10
CA VAL A 161 27.03 41.93 4.39
C VAL A 161 28.46 42.25 4.84
N ASN A 162 29.40 42.31 3.89
CA ASN A 162 30.83 42.54 4.19
C ASN A 162 31.40 41.59 5.28
N GLY A 163 30.99 40.32 5.26
CA GLY A 163 31.43 39.31 6.22
C GLY A 163 30.76 39.39 7.60
N LYS A 164 29.80 40.29 7.81
CA LYS A 164 29.06 40.43 9.07
C LYS A 164 27.60 40.05 8.89
N PRO A 165 27.02 39.30 9.83
CA PRO A 165 25.59 38.95 9.79
C PRO A 165 24.76 40.20 10.18
N GLU A 166 23.80 40.54 9.33
CA GLU A 166 22.82 41.59 9.57
C GLU A 166 21.41 41.04 9.54
N VAL A 167 20.61 41.24 10.58
CA VAL A 167 19.22 40.86 10.63
C VAL A 167 18.41 41.81 9.76
N ARG A 168 17.81 41.30 8.68
CA ARG A 168 16.98 42.07 7.75
C ARG A 168 15.48 41.94 8.05
N PHE A 169 15.07 40.87 8.69
CA PHE A 169 13.70 40.64 9.12
C PHE A 169 13.70 39.92 10.47
N ASN A 170 12.75 40.27 11.33
CA ASN A 170 12.49 39.61 12.59
C ASN A 170 10.97 39.57 12.81
N GLY A 171 10.43 38.38 13.01
CA GLY A 171 9.00 38.13 13.20
C GLY A 171 8.75 36.95 14.12
N GLN A 172 7.49 36.75 14.47
CA GLN A 172 7.05 35.62 15.25
C GLN A 172 6.19 34.70 14.36
N PHE A 173 6.18 33.42 14.67
CA PHE A 173 5.34 32.44 13.97
C PHE A 173 4.56 31.53 14.94
N THR A 174 3.46 31.03 14.46
CA THR A 174 2.78 29.86 15.05
C THR A 174 2.93 28.70 14.06
N SER A 175 3.39 27.56 14.53
CA SER A 175 3.64 26.41 13.66
C SER A 175 2.36 25.84 13.04
N ASN A 176 2.54 25.18 11.89
CA ASN A 176 1.49 24.48 11.14
C ASN A 176 0.32 25.37 10.68
N VAL A 177 0.58 26.67 10.58
CA VAL A 177 -0.35 27.69 10.06
C VAL A 177 0.33 28.41 8.91
N GLU A 178 -0.37 28.61 7.80
CA GLU A 178 0.14 29.39 6.68
C GLU A 178 0.27 30.87 7.09
N VAL A 179 1.43 31.45 6.86
CA VAL A 179 1.74 32.85 7.11
C VAL A 179 2.09 33.53 5.80
N VAL A 180 1.53 34.74 5.60
CA VAL A 180 1.89 35.62 4.48
C VAL A 180 2.91 36.61 4.97
N LEU A 181 4.04 36.78 4.25
CA LEU A 181 5.16 37.64 4.64
C LEU A 181 5.38 38.76 3.60
N PRO A 182 4.50 39.78 3.55
CA PRO A 182 4.56 40.85 2.55
C PRO A 182 5.81 41.74 2.70
N GLU A 183 6.40 41.79 3.89
CA GLU A 183 7.58 42.57 4.19
C GLU A 183 8.82 42.12 3.41
N TRP A 184 8.89 40.81 3.07
CA TRP A 184 10.01 40.25 2.32
C TRP A 184 10.11 40.80 0.90
N LYS A 185 9.02 41.33 0.35
CA LYS A 185 9.00 41.98 -0.97
C LYS A 185 9.96 43.21 -1.03
N ASN A 186 10.15 43.90 0.08
CA ASN A 186 10.96 45.08 0.13
C ASN A 186 12.45 44.82 0.43
N LEU A 187 12.80 43.55 0.66
CA LEU A 187 14.19 43.19 0.96
C LEU A 187 15.03 43.18 -0.34
N PRO A 188 16.33 43.49 -0.28
CA PRO A 188 17.23 43.35 -1.42
C PRO A 188 17.26 41.90 -1.96
N SER A 189 17.45 41.74 -3.25
CA SER A 189 17.74 40.43 -3.84
C SER A 189 19.12 39.95 -3.36
N GLY A 190 19.26 38.67 -3.01
CA GLY A 190 20.50 38.11 -2.50
C GLY A 190 20.31 36.84 -1.64
N ALA A 191 21.41 36.34 -1.10
CA ALA A 191 21.41 35.20 -0.18
C ALA A 191 21.04 35.61 1.24
N TYR A 192 20.22 34.80 1.89
CA TYR A 192 19.80 34.92 3.27
C TYR A 192 19.89 33.58 3.99
N GLU A 193 20.10 33.62 5.31
CA GLU A 193 19.88 32.50 6.20
C GLU A 193 18.56 32.72 6.95
N LEU A 194 17.58 31.84 6.72
CA LEU A 194 16.36 31.78 7.51
C LEU A 194 16.68 31.02 8.80
N GLN A 195 16.45 31.68 9.94
CA GLN A 195 16.66 31.11 11.27
C GLN A 195 15.31 31.03 11.98
N LEU A 196 14.96 29.85 12.49
CA LEU A 196 13.80 29.62 13.35
C LEU A 196 14.30 29.22 14.72
N THR A 197 13.66 29.72 15.77
CA THR A 197 13.90 29.32 17.16
C THR A 197 12.58 29.14 17.87
N ALA A 198 12.37 28.00 18.49
CA ALA A 198 11.21 27.71 19.34
C ALA A 198 11.62 26.88 20.55
N LYS A 199 10.71 26.72 21.51
CA LYS A 199 10.93 25.89 22.68
C LYS A 199 10.18 24.59 22.58
N ASP A 200 10.84 23.51 22.99
CA ASP A 200 10.18 22.21 23.15
C ASP A 200 9.29 22.20 24.43
N ASP A 201 8.63 21.07 24.68
CA ASP A 201 7.74 20.88 25.83
C ASP A 201 8.44 21.00 27.20
N GLN A 202 9.76 20.93 27.22
CA GLN A 202 10.58 21.15 28.44
C GLN A 202 11.23 22.54 28.50
N GLY A 203 10.88 23.43 27.57
CA GLY A 203 11.42 24.79 27.53
C GLY A 203 12.84 24.91 26.98
N ARG A 204 13.38 23.86 26.34
CA ARG A 204 14.70 23.89 25.70
C ARG A 204 14.59 24.49 24.30
N ASP A 205 15.59 25.28 23.94
CA ASP A 205 15.63 25.92 22.62
C ASP A 205 15.91 24.88 21.53
N VAL A 206 15.14 24.96 20.46
CA VAL A 206 15.29 24.19 19.23
C VAL A 206 15.45 25.18 18.08
N ASP A 207 16.56 25.09 17.38
CA ASP A 207 16.93 25.96 16.29
C ASP A 207 16.83 25.21 14.94
N TYR A 208 16.43 25.95 13.90
CA TYR A 208 16.48 25.48 12.52
C TYR A 208 17.06 26.58 11.65
N LYS A 209 17.89 26.21 10.67
CA LYS A 209 18.52 27.14 9.73
C LYS A 209 18.44 26.61 8.32
N GLN A 210 18.10 27.48 7.38
CA GLN A 210 18.07 27.19 5.97
C GLN A 210 18.58 28.37 5.15
N ASN A 211 19.47 28.09 4.20
CA ASN A 211 19.88 29.10 3.23
C ASN A 211 18.83 29.25 2.16
N ILE A 212 18.46 30.49 1.86
CA ILE A 212 17.50 30.85 0.83
C ILE A 212 18.02 31.99 -0.01
N VAL A 213 17.52 32.13 -1.22
CA VAL A 213 17.82 33.26 -2.10
C VAL A 213 16.52 34.00 -2.40
N LEU A 214 16.43 35.27 -1.96
CA LEU A 214 15.36 36.16 -2.38
C LEU A 214 15.75 36.84 -3.68
N PHE A 215 14.82 36.94 -4.63
CA PHE A 215 15.06 37.62 -5.90
C PHE A 215 13.77 38.20 -6.47
N SER A 216 13.91 39.22 -7.32
CA SER A 216 12.82 39.73 -8.16
C SER A 216 12.87 39.05 -9.52
N TYR A 217 11.70 38.74 -10.10
CA TYR A 217 11.64 38.27 -11.49
C TYR A 217 12.21 39.29 -12.47
N ASP A 218 12.24 40.60 -12.05
CA ASP A 218 12.79 41.71 -12.84
C ASP A 218 14.31 41.93 -12.64
N ASP A 219 14.96 41.13 -11.81
CA ASP A 219 16.42 41.22 -11.66
C ASP A 219 17.10 40.92 -13.00
N ASN A 220 18.04 41.80 -13.41
CA ASN A 220 18.74 41.68 -14.68
C ASN A 220 20.00 40.82 -14.63
N ARG A 221 20.42 40.40 -13.42
CA ARG A 221 21.56 39.54 -13.15
C ARG A 221 21.25 38.60 -11.98
N PRO A 222 21.92 37.43 -11.92
CA PRO A 222 21.75 36.51 -10.79
C PRO A 222 21.98 37.23 -9.45
N PRO A 223 21.09 37.11 -8.47
CA PRO A 223 21.21 37.76 -7.16
C PRO A 223 22.36 37.21 -6.31
N VAL A 224 22.85 36.03 -6.68
CA VAL A 224 24.01 35.37 -6.10
C VAL A 224 24.90 34.84 -7.21
N ALA A 225 26.20 34.67 -6.95
CA ALA A 225 27.10 34.08 -7.91
C ALA A 225 26.64 32.66 -8.28
N SER A 226 26.21 32.49 -9.50
CA SER A 226 25.66 31.23 -10.02
C SER A 226 26.19 30.95 -11.43
N PRO A 227 26.84 29.82 -11.66
CA PRO A 227 27.17 29.40 -13.03
C PRO A 227 25.93 29.31 -13.91
N VAL A 228 24.86 28.71 -13.40
CA VAL A 228 23.54 28.66 -14.02
C VAL A 228 22.51 29.21 -13.02
N TRP A 229 21.87 30.31 -13.37
CA TRP A 229 20.69 30.81 -12.72
C TRP A 229 19.48 30.39 -13.51
N PHE A 230 18.61 29.58 -12.91
CA PHE A 230 17.37 29.14 -13.51
C PHE A 230 16.20 29.34 -12.54
N TYR A 231 15.09 29.86 -13.07
CA TYR A 231 13.84 29.95 -12.33
C TYR A 231 12.65 29.76 -13.27
N SER A 232 11.71 28.89 -12.92
CA SER A 232 10.46 28.71 -13.64
C SER A 232 9.29 29.24 -12.81
N ARG A 233 8.61 30.24 -13.33
CA ARG A 233 7.38 30.77 -12.73
C ARG A 233 6.17 29.91 -13.08
N ASN A 234 6.13 29.44 -14.31
CA ASN A 234 5.09 28.60 -14.85
C ASN A 234 5.63 27.77 -16.02
N THR A 235 5.61 26.46 -15.88
CA THR A 235 6.02 25.52 -16.95
C THR A 235 4.83 24.93 -17.69
N GLN A 236 3.60 25.27 -17.32
CA GLN A 236 2.39 24.84 -18.00
C GLN A 236 1.79 25.99 -18.81
N PHE A 237 1.41 25.71 -20.05
CA PHE A 237 0.82 26.69 -20.94
C PHE A 237 -0.45 26.16 -21.62
N ASP A 238 -1.31 27.08 -22.02
CA ASP A 238 -2.52 26.84 -22.82
C ASP A 238 -2.83 28.09 -23.66
N ALA A 239 -3.97 28.07 -24.41
CA ALA A 239 -4.37 29.14 -25.33
C ALA A 239 -4.75 30.44 -24.59
N GLY A 240 -3.97 31.04 -23.84
CA GLY A 240 -4.21 32.32 -23.14
C GLY A 240 -3.33 32.48 -21.91
N ARG A 241 -2.54 31.45 -21.60
CA ARG A 241 -1.62 31.47 -20.47
C ARG A 241 -0.26 30.94 -20.91
N PRO A 242 0.72 31.80 -21.15
CA PRO A 242 2.06 31.41 -21.57
C PRO A 242 2.82 30.72 -20.45
N ALA A 243 3.80 29.91 -20.80
CA ALA A 243 4.82 29.46 -19.86
C ALA A 243 5.85 30.55 -19.65
N GLN A 244 6.34 30.70 -18.42
CA GLN A 244 7.25 31.76 -18.02
C GLN A 244 8.41 31.17 -17.20
N PHE A 245 9.62 31.42 -17.68
CA PHE A 245 10.84 31.04 -16.98
C PHE A 245 11.99 31.99 -17.34
N SER A 246 13.07 31.90 -16.60
CA SER A 246 14.28 32.71 -16.84
C SER A 246 15.53 31.84 -16.74
N LEU A 247 16.52 32.16 -17.57
CA LEU A 247 17.86 31.60 -17.54
C LEU A 247 18.88 32.72 -17.43
N GLY A 248 19.91 32.54 -16.63
CA GLY A 248 21.00 33.49 -16.50
C GLY A 248 22.30 32.82 -16.08
N THR A 249 23.35 33.62 -16.05
CA THR A 249 24.67 33.24 -15.55
C THR A 249 25.38 34.45 -14.94
N SER A 250 26.19 34.20 -13.92
CA SER A 250 27.12 35.20 -13.40
C SER A 250 28.45 35.27 -14.17
N PHE A 251 28.67 34.34 -15.11
CA PHE A 251 29.82 34.37 -15.98
C PHE A 251 29.72 35.50 -17.01
N LYS A 252 30.86 36.07 -17.41
CA LYS A 252 30.95 37.02 -18.48
C LYS A 252 31.22 36.29 -19.84
N ASP A 253 30.74 36.89 -20.93
CA ASP A 253 31.00 36.46 -22.30
C ASP A 253 30.73 34.96 -22.50
N THR A 254 29.51 34.57 -22.19
CA THR A 254 29.06 33.16 -22.27
C THR A 254 28.13 32.98 -23.46
N TYR A 255 28.46 32.05 -24.35
CA TYR A 255 27.62 31.65 -25.46
C TYR A 255 26.84 30.41 -25.09
N VAL A 256 25.53 30.53 -24.94
CA VAL A 256 24.62 29.46 -24.54
C VAL A 256 23.91 28.95 -25.80
N MET A 257 24.10 27.68 -26.13
CA MET A 257 23.32 27.01 -27.16
C MET A 257 21.91 26.77 -26.62
N LEU A 258 20.91 27.12 -27.40
CA LEU A 258 19.51 26.87 -27.12
C LEU A 258 18.90 26.02 -28.22
N ASP A 259 18.51 24.81 -27.88
CA ASP A 259 17.74 23.94 -28.78
C ASP A 259 16.31 23.79 -28.23
N ILE A 260 15.32 23.84 -29.12
CA ILE A 260 13.90 23.66 -28.77
C ILE A 260 13.39 22.43 -29.51
N PHE A 261 12.81 21.50 -28.78
CA PHE A 261 12.25 20.24 -29.30
C PHE A 261 10.76 20.10 -29.04
N SER A 262 10.03 19.52 -30.00
CA SER A 262 8.71 18.93 -29.79
C SER A 262 8.81 17.43 -30.10
N GLY A 263 8.74 16.61 -29.07
CA GLY A 263 9.04 15.20 -29.20
C GLY A 263 10.44 14.94 -29.81
N LYS A 264 10.50 14.27 -30.95
CA LYS A 264 11.75 13.98 -31.65
C LYS A 264 12.19 15.08 -32.64
N GLN A 265 11.32 16.05 -32.88
CA GLN A 265 11.58 17.10 -33.87
C GLN A 265 12.22 18.31 -33.19
N ARG A 266 13.39 18.72 -33.69
CA ARG A 266 14.00 19.99 -33.31
C ARG A 266 13.31 21.14 -34.08
N LEU A 267 12.67 22.04 -33.32
CA LEU A 267 11.96 23.19 -33.86
C LEU A 267 12.90 24.37 -34.12
N SER A 268 13.89 24.55 -33.24
CA SER A 268 14.83 25.67 -33.35
C SER A 268 16.16 25.31 -32.72
N SER A 269 17.22 25.92 -33.22
CA SER A 269 18.59 25.89 -32.69
C SER A 269 19.18 27.28 -32.80
N THR A 270 19.49 27.92 -31.70
CA THR A 270 19.99 29.29 -31.64
C THR A 270 21.08 29.42 -30.56
N THR A 271 21.80 30.54 -30.61
CA THR A 271 22.80 30.85 -29.58
C THR A 271 22.42 32.15 -28.90
N LEU A 272 22.44 32.14 -27.55
CA LEU A 272 22.26 33.29 -26.72
C LEU A 272 23.62 33.76 -26.20
N GLN A 273 23.85 35.08 -26.19
CA GLN A 273 25.03 35.64 -25.54
C GLN A 273 24.61 36.22 -24.17
N LEU A 274 25.20 35.72 -23.12
CA LEU A 274 24.97 36.15 -21.74
C LEU A 274 26.28 36.65 -21.13
N SER A 275 26.19 37.72 -20.32
CA SER A 275 27.33 38.29 -19.60
C SER A 275 26.84 38.89 -18.31
N ASP A 276 26.96 38.13 -17.20
CA ASP A 276 26.40 38.48 -15.89
C ASP A 276 24.94 39.02 -16.02
N SER A 277 24.11 38.18 -16.66
CA SER A 277 22.77 38.64 -17.05
C SER A 277 21.76 37.50 -17.01
N ILE A 278 20.47 37.86 -16.98
CA ILE A 278 19.30 36.97 -17.03
C ILE A 278 18.49 37.30 -18.29
N VAL A 279 18.09 36.26 -19.01
CA VAL A 279 17.10 36.32 -20.11
C VAL A 279 15.81 35.69 -19.61
N ARG A 280 14.67 36.32 -19.90
CA ARG A 280 13.33 35.85 -19.59
C ARG A 280 12.67 35.31 -20.84
N PHE A 281 11.94 34.21 -20.66
CA PHE A 281 11.17 33.55 -21.71
C PHE A 281 9.69 33.62 -21.35
N ASP A 282 8.91 34.14 -22.28
CA ASP A 282 7.45 34.17 -22.24
C ASP A 282 6.96 33.42 -23.47
N VAL A 283 6.55 32.14 -23.26
CA VAL A 283 6.33 31.19 -24.34
C VAL A 283 4.84 30.91 -24.47
N PRO A 284 4.15 31.51 -25.46
CA PRO A 284 2.75 31.22 -25.71
C PRO A 284 2.58 29.80 -26.26
N TYR A 285 1.47 29.16 -25.93
CA TYR A 285 1.13 27.87 -26.52
C TYR A 285 0.82 28.01 -28.00
N LYS A 286 1.31 27.06 -28.81
CA LYS A 286 0.95 26.88 -30.21
C LYS A 286 0.52 25.45 -30.45
N GLU A 287 -0.40 25.24 -31.41
CA GLU A 287 -0.90 23.89 -31.70
C GLU A 287 0.20 22.94 -32.20
N GLU A 288 1.21 23.46 -32.91
CA GLU A 288 2.38 22.69 -33.38
C GLU A 288 3.20 22.07 -32.20
N TYR A 289 3.03 22.58 -30.99
CA TYR A 289 3.71 22.06 -29.78
C TYR A 289 3.06 20.78 -29.23
N GLY A 290 1.85 20.43 -29.68
CA GLY A 290 1.13 19.26 -29.21
C GLY A 290 0.97 19.27 -27.67
N ASP A 291 1.46 18.24 -27.00
CA ASP A 291 1.43 18.14 -25.54
C ASP A 291 2.51 18.97 -24.83
N GLY A 292 3.47 19.54 -25.59
CA GLY A 292 4.48 20.44 -25.05
C GLY A 292 5.82 20.38 -25.80
N ILE A 293 6.75 21.20 -25.33
CA ILE A 293 8.08 21.39 -25.91
C ILE A 293 9.15 21.40 -24.84
N GLU A 294 10.38 21.14 -25.24
CA GLU A 294 11.56 21.22 -24.38
C GLU A 294 12.51 22.28 -24.84
N TYR A 295 12.98 23.06 -23.90
CA TYR A 295 14.09 23.99 -24.05
C TYR A 295 15.33 23.35 -23.44
N LEU A 296 16.38 23.18 -24.25
CA LEU A 296 17.68 22.66 -23.83
C LEU A 296 18.72 23.76 -23.95
N PHE A 297 19.35 24.10 -22.83
CA PHE A 297 20.40 25.07 -22.75
C PHE A 297 21.71 24.37 -22.43
N ALA A 298 22.76 24.67 -23.20
CA ALA A 298 24.08 24.11 -22.94
C ALA A 298 25.17 25.14 -23.21
N PHE A 299 26.17 25.22 -22.39
CA PHE A 299 27.36 26.01 -22.60
C PHE A 299 28.58 25.43 -21.89
N VAL A 300 29.74 25.79 -22.39
CA VAL A 300 31.01 25.43 -21.77
C VAL A 300 31.71 26.69 -21.29
N LYS A 301 32.14 26.68 -20.03
CA LYS A 301 32.90 27.78 -19.44
C LYS A 301 33.97 27.21 -18.53
N ASP A 302 35.19 27.75 -18.65
CA ASP A 302 36.34 27.35 -17.83
C ASP A 302 36.61 25.81 -17.82
N GLY A 303 36.31 25.13 -18.96
CA GLY A 303 36.49 23.70 -19.13
C GLY A 303 35.34 22.84 -18.57
N GLU A 304 34.31 23.43 -17.98
CA GLU A 304 33.14 22.72 -17.46
C GLU A 304 31.94 22.90 -18.39
N LEU A 305 31.14 21.82 -18.53
CA LEU A 305 29.87 21.83 -19.23
C LEU A 305 28.74 22.13 -18.28
N TYR A 306 27.94 23.12 -18.63
CA TYR A 306 26.71 23.47 -17.95
C TYR A 306 25.53 23.15 -18.84
N PHE A 307 24.51 22.55 -18.24
CA PHE A 307 23.31 22.12 -18.95
C PHE A 307 22.07 22.39 -18.10
N GLU A 308 21.03 22.95 -18.75
CA GLU A 308 19.71 23.15 -18.13
C GLU A 308 18.62 22.72 -19.11
N LYS A 309 17.58 22.11 -18.59
CA LYS A 309 16.45 21.57 -19.36
C LYS A 309 15.14 22.07 -18.78
N VAL A 310 14.28 22.61 -19.63
CA VAL A 310 12.95 23.08 -19.24
C VAL A 310 11.90 22.36 -20.05
N ASP A 311 11.05 21.60 -19.38
CA ASP A 311 9.92 20.90 -20.00
C ASP A 311 8.66 21.76 -19.85
N LEU A 312 8.19 22.32 -20.97
CA LEU A 312 6.96 23.10 -21.05
C LEU A 312 5.81 22.22 -21.52
N GLN A 313 4.81 22.03 -20.66
CA GLN A 313 3.70 21.11 -20.90
C GLN A 313 2.39 21.84 -21.14
N LYS A 314 1.58 21.33 -22.08
CA LYS A 314 0.19 21.76 -22.19
C LYS A 314 -0.54 21.45 -20.91
N ARG A 315 -1.25 22.45 -20.36
CA ARG A 315 -2.07 22.26 -19.18
C ARG A 315 -3.10 21.16 -19.44
N ARG A 316 -3.09 20.16 -18.58
CA ARG A 316 -4.03 19.06 -18.68
C ARG A 316 -5.29 19.41 -17.90
N PRO A 317 -6.47 19.11 -18.46
CA PRO A 317 -7.71 19.20 -17.69
C PRO A 317 -7.66 18.20 -16.54
N ASP A 318 -8.33 18.56 -15.46
CA ASP A 318 -8.63 17.62 -14.40
C ASP A 318 -9.50 16.48 -14.98
N LYS A 319 -9.05 15.25 -14.76
CA LYS A 319 -9.72 14.04 -15.26
C LYS A 319 -10.13 13.07 -14.14
N GLU A 320 -10.17 13.55 -12.92
CA GLU A 320 -10.54 12.73 -11.78
C GLU A 320 -12.07 12.75 -11.58
N LEU A 321 -12.68 11.56 -11.59
CA LEU A 321 -14.10 11.38 -11.27
C LEU A 321 -14.29 11.43 -9.76
N THR A 322 -15.27 12.16 -9.31
CA THR A 322 -15.69 12.14 -7.91
C THR A 322 -16.73 11.04 -7.72
N MET A 323 -16.39 10.03 -6.91
CA MET A 323 -17.24 8.90 -6.57
C MET A 323 -17.68 8.98 -5.12
N LYS A 324 -18.99 8.83 -4.85
CA LYS A 324 -19.53 8.88 -3.49
C LYS A 324 -20.64 7.84 -3.30
N TRP A 325 -20.63 7.20 -2.13
CA TRP A 325 -21.71 6.33 -1.71
C TRP A 325 -22.96 7.14 -1.36
N GLU A 326 -24.12 6.68 -1.87
CA GLU A 326 -25.46 7.12 -1.46
C GLU A 326 -26.08 6.11 -0.49
N VAL A 327 -25.88 4.82 -0.77
CA VAL A 327 -26.31 3.72 0.08
C VAL A 327 -25.15 2.76 0.27
N PHE A 328 -24.70 2.64 1.50
CA PHE A 328 -23.61 1.74 1.91
C PHE A 328 -23.81 1.33 3.37
N ARG A 329 -23.54 0.06 3.70
CA ARG A 329 -23.56 -0.43 5.08
C ARG A 329 -22.20 -1.00 5.47
N ASP A 330 -21.71 -0.59 6.63
CA ASP A 330 -20.43 -1.02 7.19
C ASP A 330 -20.52 -2.34 7.98
N LYS A 331 -21.75 -2.84 8.23
CA LYS A 331 -22.03 -4.12 8.91
C LYS A 331 -23.17 -4.85 8.23
N LEU A 332 -22.96 -6.12 7.93
CA LEU A 332 -23.91 -7.00 7.25
C LEU A 332 -24.02 -8.34 7.99
N ARG A 333 -25.07 -9.09 7.68
CA ARG A 333 -25.24 -10.46 8.14
C ARG A 333 -24.74 -11.43 7.06
N PRO A 334 -24.19 -12.60 7.45
CA PRO A 334 -23.85 -13.67 6.50
C PRO A 334 -25.09 -14.09 5.68
N GLY A 335 -24.95 -14.26 4.37
CA GLY A 335 -26.05 -14.63 3.48
C GLY A 335 -27.08 -13.53 3.19
N GLN A 336 -26.87 -12.31 3.68
CA GLN A 336 -27.80 -11.17 3.48
C GLN A 336 -27.76 -10.70 2.02
N GLU A 337 -28.96 -10.47 1.46
CA GLU A 337 -29.10 -9.74 0.22
C GLU A 337 -28.98 -8.24 0.46
N GLU A 338 -28.21 -7.56 -0.35
CA GLU A 338 -27.92 -6.13 -0.26
C GLU A 338 -28.06 -5.45 -1.61
N GLU A 339 -28.43 -4.17 -1.55
CA GLU A 339 -28.38 -3.24 -2.68
C GLU A 339 -27.58 -2.01 -2.28
N TRP A 340 -26.50 -1.74 -3.01
CA TRP A 340 -25.69 -0.56 -2.81
C TRP A 340 -25.84 0.41 -3.97
N ARG A 341 -25.71 1.71 -3.65
CA ARG A 341 -25.80 2.77 -4.63
C ARG A 341 -24.72 3.80 -4.44
N LEU A 342 -24.13 4.24 -5.53
CA LEU A 342 -23.16 5.31 -5.55
C LEU A 342 -23.41 6.28 -6.70
N THR A 343 -22.89 7.50 -6.57
CA THR A 343 -22.91 8.53 -7.62
C THR A 343 -21.52 8.79 -8.15
N ILE A 344 -21.41 9.03 -9.45
CA ILE A 344 -20.17 9.38 -10.15
C ILE A 344 -20.37 10.72 -10.85
N LYS A 345 -19.48 11.68 -10.54
CA LYS A 345 -19.52 13.02 -11.13
C LYS A 345 -18.20 13.38 -11.78
N THR A 346 -18.29 14.18 -12.84
CA THR A 346 -17.12 14.78 -13.47
C THR A 346 -16.44 15.80 -12.54
N PRO A 347 -15.21 16.26 -12.82
CA PRO A 347 -14.56 17.34 -12.07
C PRO A 347 -15.39 18.62 -11.99
N GLN A 348 -16.28 18.85 -12.96
CA GLN A 348 -17.18 20.01 -12.98
C GLN A 348 -18.45 19.80 -12.15
N GLY A 349 -18.58 18.62 -11.49
CA GLY A 349 -19.73 18.30 -10.64
C GLY A 349 -20.97 17.81 -11.39
N VAL A 350 -20.87 17.60 -12.71
CA VAL A 350 -21.96 17.09 -13.56
C VAL A 350 -22.02 15.57 -13.47
N PRO A 351 -23.21 14.91 -13.54
CA PRO A 351 -23.31 13.47 -13.66
C PRO A 351 -22.42 12.91 -14.79
N ALA A 352 -21.69 11.86 -14.50
CA ALA A 352 -20.77 11.25 -15.46
C ALA A 352 -21.46 10.06 -16.18
N ASP A 353 -21.32 9.98 -17.50
CA ASP A 353 -21.58 8.74 -18.27
C ASP A 353 -20.34 7.86 -18.16
N ALA A 354 -20.34 6.98 -17.16
CA ALA A 354 -19.19 6.19 -16.78
C ALA A 354 -19.51 4.69 -16.73
N GLU A 355 -18.48 3.90 -16.99
CA GLU A 355 -18.45 2.46 -16.75
C GLU A 355 -17.59 2.18 -15.52
N MET A 356 -18.00 1.23 -14.68
CA MET A 356 -17.32 0.87 -13.44
C MET A 356 -17.11 -0.64 -13.34
N LEU A 357 -15.89 -1.04 -13.01
CA LEU A 357 -15.60 -2.34 -12.44
C LEU A 357 -15.75 -2.26 -10.92
N ALA A 358 -16.55 -3.15 -10.34
CA ALA A 358 -16.73 -3.27 -8.90
C ALA A 358 -16.42 -4.69 -8.43
N THR A 359 -15.64 -4.81 -7.39
CA THR A 359 -15.32 -6.10 -6.76
C THR A 359 -15.31 -5.98 -5.25
N MET A 360 -15.68 -7.06 -4.58
CA MET A 360 -15.58 -7.16 -3.13
C MET A 360 -15.06 -8.54 -2.73
N TYR A 361 -14.02 -8.56 -1.92
CA TYR A 361 -13.30 -9.77 -1.53
C TYR A 361 -12.91 -9.76 -0.05
N ASP A 362 -12.59 -10.94 0.49
CA ASP A 362 -12.15 -11.12 1.87
C ASP A 362 -10.83 -10.37 2.13
N ALA A 363 -10.83 -9.49 3.14
CA ALA A 363 -9.67 -8.66 3.47
C ALA A 363 -8.44 -9.46 3.91
N SER A 364 -8.61 -10.74 4.31
CA SER A 364 -7.49 -11.62 4.65
C SER A 364 -6.56 -11.90 3.47
N LEU A 365 -7.08 -11.78 2.24
CA LEU A 365 -6.28 -11.94 1.01
C LEU A 365 -5.21 -10.86 0.87
N ASP A 366 -5.48 -9.63 1.34
CA ASP A 366 -4.50 -8.54 1.32
C ASP A 366 -3.28 -8.80 2.24
N LYS A 367 -3.40 -9.69 3.22
CA LYS A 367 -2.26 -10.13 4.05
C LYS A 367 -1.36 -11.13 3.31
N ILE A 368 -1.91 -11.89 2.36
CA ILE A 368 -1.16 -12.84 1.53
C ILE A 368 -0.50 -12.09 0.38
N PHE A 369 -1.29 -11.27 -0.31
CA PHE A 369 -0.82 -10.45 -1.44
C PHE A 369 -1.50 -9.08 -1.42
N PRO A 370 -0.83 -8.04 -0.87
CA PRO A 370 -1.40 -6.71 -0.78
C PRO A 370 -1.73 -6.15 -2.17
N ASN A 371 -3.00 -5.81 -2.39
CA ASN A 371 -3.42 -5.14 -3.62
C ASN A 371 -3.02 -3.65 -3.57
N ARG A 372 -1.93 -3.30 -4.26
CA ARG A 372 -1.39 -1.93 -4.37
C ARG A 372 -1.71 -1.27 -5.71
N GLN A 373 -2.64 -1.82 -6.46
CA GLN A 373 -2.98 -1.26 -7.77
C GLN A 373 -3.68 0.09 -7.58
N SER A 374 -3.17 1.10 -8.25
CA SER A 374 -3.81 2.40 -8.40
C SER A 374 -4.26 2.57 -9.84
N PHE A 375 -5.48 3.06 -10.02
CA PHE A 375 -6.05 3.33 -11.33
C PHE A 375 -5.83 4.80 -11.67
N TYR A 376 -4.86 5.07 -12.56
CA TYR A 376 -4.54 6.42 -13.01
C TYR A 376 -4.18 6.42 -14.49
N VAL A 377 -4.46 7.54 -15.15
CA VAL A 377 -4.02 7.73 -16.53
C VAL A 377 -2.58 8.19 -16.54
N ASN A 378 -1.70 7.36 -17.07
CA ASN A 378 -0.31 7.75 -17.27
C ASN A 378 -0.20 8.58 -18.55
N TYR A 379 0.05 9.88 -18.39
CA TYR A 379 0.34 10.80 -19.50
C TYR A 379 1.84 10.90 -19.79
N SER A 380 2.59 9.81 -19.66
CA SER A 380 4.00 9.85 -19.98
C SER A 380 4.20 10.33 -21.41
N ARG A 381 4.98 11.39 -21.55
CA ARG A 381 5.45 11.90 -22.84
C ARG A 381 6.84 11.35 -23.06
N PHE A 382 7.09 10.82 -24.26
CA PHE A 382 8.45 10.51 -24.63
C PHE A 382 9.19 11.82 -24.92
N VAL A 383 10.19 12.08 -24.11
CA VAL A 383 11.12 13.19 -24.29
C VAL A 383 12.45 12.58 -24.67
N PRO A 384 13.03 12.90 -25.86
CA PRO A 384 14.36 12.43 -26.19
C PRO A 384 15.35 13.01 -25.19
N GLN A 385 16.07 12.13 -24.49
CA GLN A 385 17.15 12.57 -23.63
C GLN A 385 18.38 12.83 -24.50
N ILE A 386 18.73 14.09 -24.67
CA ILE A 386 19.99 14.48 -25.30
C ILE A 386 21.03 14.58 -24.19
N TYR A 387 21.94 13.65 -24.18
CA TYR A 387 23.07 13.67 -23.26
C TYR A 387 24.21 14.45 -23.92
N TRP A 388 24.47 15.65 -23.45
CA TRP A 388 25.72 16.34 -23.73
C TRP A 388 26.78 15.73 -22.83
N SER A 389 27.55 14.78 -23.33
CA SER A 389 28.71 14.29 -22.61
C SER A 389 29.96 14.88 -23.21
N TYR A 390 30.85 15.39 -22.41
CA TYR A 390 32.26 15.49 -22.78
C TYR A 390 32.67 14.09 -23.20
N GLY A 391 33.22 13.96 -24.41
CA GLY A 391 33.91 12.75 -24.77
C GLY A 391 34.95 12.48 -23.69
N TYR A 392 34.69 11.48 -22.86
CA TYR A 392 35.68 11.02 -21.90
C TYR A 392 36.82 10.39 -22.73
N THR A 393 37.84 11.18 -23.00
CA THR A 393 39.04 10.75 -23.71
C THR A 393 40.00 9.99 -22.79
N GLY A 394 39.45 9.32 -21.79
CA GLY A 394 40.26 8.66 -20.80
C GLY A 394 39.93 7.18 -20.71
N SER A 395 40.89 6.40 -21.00
CA SER A 395 40.99 4.94 -20.91
C SER A 395 40.39 4.16 -22.09
N VAL A 396 41.24 3.85 -23.00
CA VAL A 396 41.02 2.73 -23.92
C VAL A 396 41.13 1.46 -23.08
N TYR A 397 39.98 0.86 -22.75
CA TYR A 397 39.98 -0.47 -22.15
C TYR A 397 40.28 -1.49 -23.24
N TYR A 398 41.49 -2.01 -23.23
CA TYR A 398 41.80 -3.23 -23.96
C TYR A 398 41.24 -4.39 -23.15
N SER A 399 40.07 -4.89 -23.52
CA SER A 399 39.63 -6.18 -23.03
C SER A 399 40.43 -7.26 -23.73
N CYS A 400 41.43 -7.81 -23.09
CA CYS A 400 42.02 -9.07 -23.52
C CYS A 400 41.00 -10.18 -23.27
N TYR A 401 40.35 -10.64 -24.32
CA TYR A 401 39.59 -11.88 -24.31
C TYR A 401 40.63 -13.02 -24.19
N PHE A 402 40.80 -13.54 -23.00
CA PHE A 402 41.34 -14.88 -22.86
C PHE A 402 40.25 -15.84 -23.27
N PRO A 403 40.46 -16.73 -24.28
CA PRO A 403 39.46 -17.74 -24.57
C PRO A 403 39.27 -18.59 -23.30
N MET A 404 38.17 -18.38 -22.62
CA MET A 404 37.78 -19.28 -21.54
C MET A 404 37.58 -20.65 -22.21
N ARG A 405 38.35 -21.64 -21.80
CA ARG A 405 38.05 -23.02 -22.10
C ARG A 405 36.63 -23.27 -21.59
N ASP A 406 35.74 -23.62 -22.48
CA ASP A 406 34.43 -24.11 -22.12
C ASP A 406 34.62 -25.37 -21.27
N TRP A 407 34.63 -25.21 -19.97
CA TRP A 407 34.47 -26.32 -19.06
C TRP A 407 33.01 -26.69 -19.18
N LYS A 408 32.73 -27.79 -19.89
CA LYS A 408 31.41 -28.42 -19.83
C LYS A 408 31.27 -29.02 -18.42
N VAL A 409 30.79 -28.20 -17.53
CA VAL A 409 30.31 -28.69 -16.25
C VAL A 409 29.02 -29.41 -16.58
N PRO A 410 28.90 -30.71 -16.32
CA PRO A 410 27.61 -31.40 -16.48
C PRO A 410 26.58 -30.65 -15.66
N PRO A 411 25.37 -30.39 -16.21
CA PRO A 411 24.32 -29.76 -15.43
C PRO A 411 24.07 -30.62 -14.21
N PHE A 412 24.17 -30.05 -13.02
CA PHE A 412 23.65 -30.69 -11.83
C PHE A 412 22.15 -30.78 -12.00
N VAL A 413 21.65 -31.95 -12.27
CA VAL A 413 20.21 -32.23 -12.24
C VAL A 413 19.87 -32.40 -10.76
N TYR A 414 19.30 -31.37 -10.16
CA TYR A 414 18.65 -31.52 -8.87
C TYR A 414 17.32 -32.20 -9.14
N ASP A 415 17.06 -33.30 -8.44
CA ASP A 415 15.73 -33.91 -8.44
C ASP A 415 14.73 -32.80 -8.03
N THR A 416 13.88 -32.41 -8.96
CA THR A 416 12.76 -31.53 -8.65
C THR A 416 11.70 -32.38 -7.95
N PHE A 417 11.54 -32.17 -6.65
CA PHE A 417 10.55 -32.84 -5.81
C PHE A 417 9.08 -32.48 -6.16
N TYR A 418 8.85 -31.80 -7.27
CA TYR A 418 7.53 -31.45 -7.76
C TYR A 418 7.36 -32.02 -9.17
N SER A 419 6.59 -33.12 -9.30
CA SER A 419 6.04 -33.49 -10.59
C SER A 419 4.88 -32.53 -10.92
N GLU A 420 4.78 -32.08 -12.17
CA GLU A 420 3.66 -31.26 -12.63
C GLU A 420 2.28 -31.96 -12.43
N GLU A 421 2.26 -33.26 -12.28
CA GLU A 421 1.05 -34.08 -11.99
C GLU A 421 0.57 -33.90 -10.53
N GLY A 422 1.44 -33.68 -9.57
CA GLY A 422 1.06 -33.44 -8.16
C GLY A 422 0.41 -32.06 -7.90
N VAL A 423 0.59 -31.11 -8.81
CA VAL A 423 0.02 -29.75 -8.68
C VAL A 423 -1.42 -29.71 -9.20
N GLN A 424 -1.85 -30.64 -10.06
CA GLN A 424 -3.22 -30.69 -10.58
C GLN A 424 -4.25 -31.13 -9.53
N GLU A 425 -3.85 -31.88 -8.52
CA GLU A 425 -4.75 -32.29 -7.43
C GLU A 425 -4.93 -31.30 -6.31
N ALA A 426 -4.04 -30.31 -6.19
CA ALA A 426 -4.08 -29.33 -5.09
C ALA A 426 -4.97 -28.11 -5.36
N LEU A 427 -5.62 -28.00 -6.51
CA LEU A 427 -6.50 -26.88 -6.90
C LEU A 427 -7.98 -27.23 -6.73
N VAL A 428 -8.36 -27.71 -5.55
CA VAL A 428 -9.76 -27.68 -5.13
C VAL A 428 -9.92 -26.48 -4.20
N VAL A 429 -9.99 -25.30 -4.78
CA VAL A 429 -10.38 -24.08 -4.07
C VAL A 429 -11.78 -23.71 -4.53
N GLY A 430 -12.71 -23.81 -3.63
CA GLY A 430 -14.06 -23.32 -3.82
C GLY A 430 -15.09 -24.40 -4.16
N TYR A 431 -16.13 -24.40 -3.41
CA TYR A 431 -17.30 -25.23 -3.49
C TYR A 431 -17.92 -25.23 -4.90
N GLY A 432 -17.63 -26.25 -5.65
CA GLY A 432 -18.23 -26.54 -6.93
C GLY A 432 -17.45 -27.62 -7.65
N VAL A 433 -18.06 -28.77 -7.79
CA VAL A 433 -17.51 -29.82 -8.64
C VAL A 433 -17.50 -29.32 -10.08
N MET A 434 -16.39 -28.75 -10.52
CA MET A 434 -16.20 -28.55 -11.97
C MET A 434 -15.68 -29.84 -12.58
N LYS A 435 -16.53 -30.46 -13.38
CA LYS A 435 -16.11 -31.49 -14.32
C LYS A 435 -15.02 -30.93 -15.25
N ASN A 436 -13.98 -31.70 -15.38
CA ASN A 436 -12.82 -31.53 -16.26
C ASN A 436 -13.07 -30.63 -17.47
N SER A 437 -12.49 -29.44 -17.45
CA SER A 437 -12.08 -28.76 -18.65
C SER A 437 -10.58 -28.44 -18.53
N THR A 438 -9.82 -29.00 -19.44
CA THR A 438 -8.39 -28.75 -19.62
C THR A 438 -8.11 -27.27 -19.73
N MET A 439 -7.61 -26.64 -18.67
CA MET A 439 -6.98 -25.33 -18.74
C MET A 439 -5.46 -25.52 -18.75
N THR A 440 -4.88 -25.49 -19.94
CA THR A 440 -3.46 -25.24 -20.14
C THR A 440 -3.16 -23.78 -19.83
N GLY A 441 -2.70 -23.51 -18.62
CA GLY A 441 -2.21 -22.19 -18.20
C GLY A 441 -0.90 -22.36 -17.46
N SER A 442 0.21 -22.22 -18.16
CA SER A 442 1.55 -22.21 -17.58
C SER A 442 1.76 -20.99 -16.70
N VAL A 443 1.92 -21.19 -15.40
CA VAL A 443 2.44 -20.16 -14.48
C VAL A 443 3.96 -20.12 -14.67
N GLN A 444 4.44 -19.12 -15.42
CA GLN A 444 5.88 -18.82 -15.49
C GLN A 444 6.31 -18.01 -14.26
N VAL A 445 7.09 -18.64 -13.40
CA VAL A 445 7.91 -17.95 -12.43
C VAL A 445 9.10 -17.34 -13.20
N ARG A 446 9.09 -16.01 -13.37
CA ARG A 446 10.19 -15.27 -14.00
C ARG A 446 11.36 -15.11 -13.05
N GLY A 447 12.40 -15.92 -13.26
CA GLY A 447 13.77 -15.58 -12.91
C GLY A 447 14.40 -14.77 -14.03
N LEU A 448 15.16 -13.75 -13.67
CA LEU A 448 15.85 -12.79 -14.55
C LEU A 448 16.80 -13.49 -15.56
N ALA A 449 16.52 -13.38 -16.85
CA ALA A 449 17.53 -13.30 -17.92
C ALA A 449 16.86 -12.92 -19.24
N SER A 450 17.44 -11.95 -19.94
CA SER A 450 16.98 -11.39 -21.21
C SER A 450 16.99 -12.40 -22.35
N PRO A 451 16.05 -12.31 -23.31
CA PRO A 451 16.15 -13.03 -24.57
C PRO A 451 16.37 -12.13 -25.79
N ARG A 452 17.19 -12.61 -26.68
CA ARG A 452 17.27 -12.16 -28.07
C ARG A 452 16.12 -12.75 -28.91
N MET A 453 15.56 -11.87 -29.72
CA MET A 453 14.59 -12.15 -30.80
C MET A 453 14.95 -13.29 -31.72
N LYS A 454 13.94 -13.99 -32.20
CA LYS A 454 13.79 -14.40 -33.61
C LYS A 454 12.32 -14.45 -33.99
N GLU A 455 12.01 -13.73 -35.07
CA GLU A 455 10.77 -13.77 -35.83
C GLU A 455 10.47 -15.17 -36.40
N MET A 456 9.17 -15.49 -36.50
CA MET A 456 8.61 -16.13 -37.68
C MET A 456 7.06 -16.07 -37.67
N VAL A 457 6.56 -15.31 -38.61
CA VAL A 457 5.48 -15.54 -39.62
C VAL A 457 4.18 -16.20 -39.18
N ALA A 458 3.11 -15.47 -39.45
CA ALA A 458 1.70 -15.81 -39.39
C ALA A 458 1.28 -16.85 -40.44
N GLU A 459 0.29 -17.66 -40.09
CA GLU A 459 -0.72 -18.13 -41.02
C GLU A 459 -2.08 -18.23 -40.37
N ASP A 460 -3.01 -17.74 -41.13
CA ASP A 460 -4.42 -17.53 -40.98
C ASP A 460 -5.22 -18.83 -40.93
N SER A 461 -6.23 -18.95 -40.05
CA SER A 461 -7.47 -19.69 -40.37
C SER A 461 -8.62 -19.31 -39.44
N SER A 462 -9.59 -18.66 -40.04
CA SER A 462 -10.96 -18.44 -39.58
C SER A 462 -11.71 -19.76 -39.28
N VAL A 463 -12.41 -19.83 -38.16
CA VAL A 463 -13.59 -20.72 -38.01
C VAL A 463 -14.64 -20.07 -37.09
N ASP A 464 -15.85 -20.22 -37.57
CA ASP A 464 -17.12 -19.61 -37.26
C ASP A 464 -17.62 -19.68 -35.80
N ASP A 465 -18.42 -18.67 -35.47
CA ASP A 465 -19.37 -18.59 -34.37
C ASP A 465 -20.31 -19.80 -34.30
N ALA A 466 -20.46 -20.35 -33.11
CA ALA A 466 -21.60 -21.16 -32.74
C ALA A 466 -22.09 -20.79 -31.35
N ASP A 467 -23.24 -20.14 -31.34
CA ASP A 467 -24.08 -19.89 -30.15
C ASP A 467 -24.42 -21.20 -29.44
N VAL A 468 -24.06 -21.32 -28.18
CA VAL A 468 -24.58 -22.38 -27.31
C VAL A 468 -25.42 -21.75 -26.21
N VAL A 469 -26.72 -21.90 -26.39
CA VAL A 469 -27.76 -21.63 -25.38
C VAL A 469 -27.73 -22.76 -24.37
N PHE A 470 -27.52 -22.49 -23.10
CA PHE A 470 -27.73 -23.42 -22.02
C PHE A 470 -29.12 -23.26 -21.42
N GLU A 471 -29.99 -24.23 -21.63
CA GLU A 471 -31.23 -24.44 -20.87
C GLU A 471 -30.89 -25.11 -19.53
N GLU A 472 -31.32 -24.50 -18.44
CA GLU A 472 -31.35 -25.12 -17.11
C GLU A 472 -32.57 -26.06 -17.00
N GLU A 473 -32.34 -27.37 -16.99
CA GLU A 473 -33.33 -28.32 -16.52
C GLU A 473 -33.19 -28.56 -15.01
N MET A 474 -34.19 -28.10 -14.27
CA MET A 474 -34.38 -28.48 -12.88
C MET A 474 -34.95 -29.90 -12.81
N VAL A 475 -34.16 -30.83 -12.35
CA VAL A 475 -34.63 -32.18 -11.98
C VAL A 475 -34.90 -32.21 -10.48
N SER A 476 -36.16 -32.22 -10.11
CA SER A 476 -36.62 -32.57 -8.79
C SER A 476 -36.67 -34.08 -8.65
N THR A 477 -35.86 -34.67 -7.78
CA THR A 477 -36.06 -36.04 -7.30
C THR A 477 -36.41 -35.98 -5.82
N GLU A 478 -37.66 -36.24 -5.54
CA GLU A 478 -38.14 -36.73 -4.24
C GLU A 478 -37.64 -38.16 -4.04
N GLU A 479 -36.85 -38.39 -2.99
CA GLU A 479 -36.73 -39.73 -2.41
C GLU A 479 -36.68 -39.68 -0.89
N THR A 480 -37.65 -40.30 -0.32
CA THR A 480 -37.91 -40.52 1.10
C THR A 480 -36.87 -41.46 1.70
N GLY A 481 -35.99 -40.88 2.53
CA GLY A 481 -35.13 -41.62 3.46
C GLY A 481 -35.32 -41.09 4.87
N ALA A 482 -35.67 -41.96 5.81
CA ALA A 482 -36.05 -41.63 7.19
C ALA A 482 -35.12 -40.61 7.86
N ALA A 483 -35.63 -39.42 8.05
CA ALA A 483 -34.98 -38.37 8.80
C ALA A 483 -35.14 -38.69 10.29
N VAL A 484 -34.00 -38.77 10.97
CA VAL A 484 -33.97 -38.60 12.42
C VAL A 484 -34.34 -37.12 12.65
N GLU A 485 -35.49 -36.89 13.26
CA GLU A 485 -35.93 -35.54 13.69
C GLU A 485 -34.87 -34.95 14.64
N LEU A 486 -34.00 -34.11 14.10
CA LEU A 486 -33.25 -33.12 14.86
C LEU A 486 -34.16 -31.87 14.94
N GLY A 487 -34.70 -31.60 16.12
CA GLY A 487 -35.41 -30.37 16.36
C GLY A 487 -34.57 -29.17 15.86
N ASP A 488 -35.24 -28.10 15.40
CA ASP A 488 -34.73 -26.87 14.78
C ASP A 488 -33.20 -26.75 14.70
N ALA A 489 -32.58 -27.49 13.76
CA ALA A 489 -31.15 -27.40 13.53
C ALA A 489 -30.82 -26.03 12.96
N PRO A 490 -29.82 -25.34 13.51
CA PRO A 490 -29.43 -24.03 13.00
C PRO A 490 -29.06 -24.13 11.51
N GLU A 491 -29.41 -23.12 10.76
CA GLU A 491 -29.03 -23.00 9.37
C GLU A 491 -27.48 -22.99 9.30
N LEU A 492 -26.92 -24.05 8.69
CA LEU A 492 -25.47 -24.22 8.58
C LEU A 492 -24.93 -23.31 7.48
N ARG A 493 -23.93 -22.53 7.84
CA ARG A 493 -23.18 -21.73 6.87
C ARG A 493 -22.34 -22.66 5.99
N LYS A 494 -22.44 -22.51 4.65
CA LYS A 494 -21.80 -23.37 3.65
C LYS A 494 -21.09 -22.60 2.56
N ASN A 495 -21.49 -21.35 2.29
CA ASN A 495 -20.89 -20.51 1.27
C ASN A 495 -19.78 -19.63 1.88
N PHE A 496 -18.54 -20.09 1.76
CA PHE A 496 -17.34 -19.38 2.23
C PHE A 496 -16.52 -18.84 1.06
N ALA A 497 -17.18 -18.40 -0.01
CA ALA A 497 -16.49 -17.77 -1.13
C ALA A 497 -15.66 -16.57 -0.65
N GLU A 498 -14.42 -16.48 -1.11
CA GLU A 498 -13.51 -15.37 -0.78
C GLU A 498 -13.81 -14.11 -1.58
N THR A 499 -14.66 -14.20 -2.60
CA THR A 499 -15.15 -13.08 -3.41
C THR A 499 -16.66 -13.00 -3.27
N ALA A 500 -17.15 -11.85 -2.79
CA ALA A 500 -18.60 -11.63 -2.67
C ALA A 500 -19.22 -11.35 -4.04
N PHE A 501 -18.56 -10.55 -4.85
CA PHE A 501 -18.95 -10.30 -6.23
C PHE A 501 -17.80 -9.73 -7.05
N PHE A 502 -17.93 -9.86 -8.38
CA PHE A 502 -17.09 -9.22 -9.39
C PHE A 502 -17.97 -8.76 -10.55
N TYR A 503 -18.20 -7.45 -10.63
CA TYR A 503 -18.99 -6.82 -11.68
C TYR A 503 -18.10 -5.97 -12.58
N PRO A 504 -17.70 -6.48 -13.75
CA PRO A 504 -16.72 -5.80 -14.59
C PRO A 504 -17.28 -4.61 -15.37
N GLN A 505 -18.61 -4.50 -15.54
CA GLN A 505 -19.24 -3.57 -16.47
C GLN A 505 -20.53 -2.96 -15.92
N LEU A 506 -20.48 -2.32 -14.78
CA LEU A 506 -21.58 -1.51 -14.27
C LEU A 506 -21.61 -0.16 -15.01
N ARG A 507 -22.79 0.35 -15.34
CA ARG A 507 -22.93 1.65 -16.03
C ARG A 507 -23.78 2.59 -15.23
N THR A 508 -23.42 3.88 -15.29
CA THR A 508 -24.22 4.95 -14.71
C THR A 508 -25.50 5.17 -15.49
N ASN A 509 -26.57 5.57 -14.78
CA ASN A 509 -27.78 6.12 -15.37
C ASN A 509 -27.58 7.62 -15.75
N GLU A 510 -28.62 8.29 -16.25
CA GLU A 510 -28.58 9.70 -16.63
C GLU A 510 -28.26 10.64 -15.46
N GLN A 511 -28.50 10.23 -14.24
CA GLN A 511 -28.18 10.96 -13.01
C GLN A 511 -26.77 10.70 -12.51
N GLY A 512 -25.99 9.87 -13.21
CA GLY A 512 -24.65 9.48 -12.81
C GLY A 512 -24.63 8.46 -11.66
N GLU A 513 -25.72 7.73 -11.47
CA GLU A 513 -25.85 6.74 -10.38
C GLU A 513 -25.62 5.32 -10.90
N ILE A 514 -25.01 4.49 -10.06
CA ILE A 514 -24.93 3.04 -10.22
C ILE A 514 -25.59 2.39 -9.01
N SER A 515 -26.55 1.49 -9.25
CA SER A 515 -27.14 0.61 -8.25
C SER A 515 -26.84 -0.84 -8.63
N PHE A 516 -26.44 -1.66 -7.67
CA PHE A 516 -26.18 -3.07 -7.87
C PHE A 516 -26.54 -3.88 -6.61
N SER A 517 -27.06 -5.08 -6.85
CA SER A 517 -27.46 -5.99 -5.78
C SER A 517 -26.52 -7.20 -5.73
N PHE A 518 -26.34 -7.74 -4.55
CA PHE A 518 -25.53 -8.94 -4.33
C PHE A 518 -25.97 -9.67 -3.05
N THR A 519 -25.58 -10.94 -2.95
CA THR A 519 -25.77 -11.73 -1.72
C THR A 519 -24.41 -11.93 -1.05
N MET A 520 -24.31 -11.58 0.23
CA MET A 520 -23.10 -11.76 0.99
C MET A 520 -22.74 -13.25 1.16
N PRO A 521 -21.48 -13.64 0.97
CA PRO A 521 -21.01 -14.93 1.45
C PRO A 521 -21.23 -15.10 2.96
N GLN A 522 -21.17 -16.33 3.42
CA GLN A 522 -21.48 -16.68 4.81
C GLN A 522 -20.25 -16.65 5.74
N SER A 523 -19.10 -16.21 5.24
CA SER A 523 -17.89 -15.99 6.04
C SER A 523 -18.07 -14.82 7.00
N LEU A 524 -17.54 -14.99 8.23
CA LEU A 524 -17.51 -13.93 9.26
C LEU A 524 -16.17 -13.20 9.18
N THR A 525 -16.10 -12.21 8.33
CA THR A 525 -14.84 -11.53 8.00
C THR A 525 -15.05 -10.07 7.66
N ARG A 526 -13.96 -9.35 7.40
CA ARG A 526 -13.97 -8.04 6.77
C ARG A 526 -13.87 -8.21 5.26
N TRP A 527 -14.65 -7.41 4.55
CA TRP A 527 -14.71 -7.38 3.10
C TRP A 527 -14.17 -6.05 2.59
N ASN A 528 -13.26 -6.12 1.63
CA ASN A 528 -12.72 -4.94 0.96
C ASN A 528 -13.40 -4.78 -0.40
N PHE A 529 -14.07 -3.64 -0.57
CA PHE A 529 -14.64 -3.21 -1.85
C PHE A 529 -13.65 -2.36 -2.60
N ARG A 530 -13.58 -2.57 -3.92
CA ARG A 530 -12.85 -1.72 -4.85
C ARG A 530 -13.71 -1.41 -6.08
N GLY A 531 -13.83 -0.13 -6.38
CA GLY A 531 -14.52 0.38 -7.56
C GLY A 531 -13.56 1.20 -8.43
N TYR A 532 -13.48 0.85 -9.71
CA TYR A 532 -12.67 1.57 -10.71
C TYR A 532 -13.59 2.04 -11.82
N SER A 533 -13.65 3.34 -12.03
CA SER A 533 -14.56 3.95 -13.04
C SER A 533 -13.80 4.70 -14.10
N HIS A 534 -14.33 4.66 -15.32
CA HIS A 534 -13.83 5.47 -16.41
C HIS A 534 -14.96 5.94 -17.33
N THR A 535 -14.71 6.99 -18.11
CA THR A 535 -15.58 7.48 -19.17
C THR A 535 -14.90 7.33 -20.53
N LYS A 536 -15.65 7.43 -21.62
CA LYS A 536 -15.08 7.47 -22.98
C LYS A 536 -14.08 8.62 -23.18
N GLY A 537 -14.24 9.72 -22.44
CA GLY A 537 -13.34 10.87 -22.44
C GLY A 537 -12.10 10.70 -21.55
N MET A 538 -11.82 9.49 -21.07
CA MET A 538 -10.70 9.19 -20.18
C MET A 538 -10.71 9.97 -18.87
N LEU A 539 -11.91 10.28 -18.34
CA LEU A 539 -12.04 10.61 -16.93
C LEU A 539 -12.00 9.30 -16.15
N ILE A 540 -11.31 9.28 -15.03
CA ILE A 540 -11.10 8.06 -14.22
C ILE A 540 -11.39 8.34 -12.75
N GLY A 541 -11.78 7.32 -12.01
CA GLY A 541 -11.99 7.40 -10.57
C GLY A 541 -11.82 6.05 -9.90
N GLN A 542 -11.45 6.10 -8.62
CA GLN A 542 -11.33 4.94 -7.75
C GLN A 542 -12.10 5.19 -6.45
N LEU A 543 -12.78 4.17 -5.97
CA LEU A 543 -13.49 4.20 -4.69
C LEU A 543 -13.20 2.91 -3.93
N ASP A 544 -12.64 3.04 -2.73
CA ASP A 544 -12.38 1.94 -1.82
C ASP A 544 -13.31 2.05 -0.61
N ALA A 545 -13.77 0.91 -0.11
CA ALA A 545 -14.58 0.82 1.09
C ALA A 545 -14.38 -0.53 1.78
N SER A 546 -14.82 -0.66 3.02
CA SER A 546 -14.84 -1.94 3.70
C SER A 546 -16.10 -2.13 4.52
N THR A 547 -16.58 -3.38 4.59
CA THR A 547 -17.70 -3.79 5.42
C THR A 547 -17.34 -5.05 6.19
N VAL A 548 -18.07 -5.39 7.23
CA VAL A 548 -17.86 -6.60 8.01
C VAL A 548 -19.12 -7.45 8.09
N THR A 549 -18.96 -8.77 8.00
CA THR A 549 -20.05 -9.72 8.27
C THR A 549 -19.92 -10.24 9.71
N VAL A 550 -20.98 -10.06 10.49
CA VAL A 550 -21.03 -10.45 11.92
C VAL A 550 -22.38 -11.06 12.30
N LYS A 551 -22.36 -11.91 13.34
CA LYS A 551 -23.53 -12.41 14.04
C LYS A 551 -23.38 -12.10 15.54
N GLU A 552 -24.49 -12.01 16.28
CA GLU A 552 -24.43 -11.79 17.73
C GLU A 552 -23.87 -13.00 18.49
N PHE A 553 -24.06 -14.20 17.94
CA PHE A 553 -23.48 -15.45 18.44
C PHE A 553 -22.85 -16.19 17.26
N MET A 554 -21.58 -16.56 17.39
CA MET A 554 -20.77 -17.09 16.29
C MET A 554 -19.98 -18.30 16.70
N LEU A 555 -19.87 -19.26 15.79
CA LEU A 555 -18.91 -20.36 15.84
C LEU A 555 -17.94 -20.19 14.67
N SER A 556 -16.66 -20.10 14.94
CA SER A 556 -15.61 -19.92 13.91
C SER A 556 -14.57 -21.03 14.03
N PRO A 557 -14.68 -22.10 13.22
CA PRO A 557 -13.68 -23.16 13.15
C PRO A 557 -12.42 -22.67 12.42
N ASN A 558 -11.26 -23.12 12.90
CA ASN A 558 -10.01 -22.98 12.16
C ASN A 558 -9.78 -24.25 11.32
N MET A 559 -10.29 -24.23 10.10
CA MET A 559 -10.22 -25.37 9.21
C MET A 559 -8.84 -25.47 8.55
N PRO A 560 -8.15 -26.64 8.64
CA PRO A 560 -6.98 -26.90 7.83
C PRO A 560 -7.37 -27.01 6.34
N ARG A 561 -6.46 -26.67 5.45
CA ARG A 561 -6.70 -26.78 4.00
C ARG A 561 -6.82 -28.21 3.53
N PHE A 562 -6.11 -29.15 4.15
CA PHE A 562 -6.14 -30.59 3.93
C PHE A 562 -5.63 -31.33 5.17
N VAL A 563 -5.83 -32.61 5.19
CA VAL A 563 -5.22 -33.57 6.14
C VAL A 563 -4.63 -34.75 5.35
N ARG A 564 -3.70 -35.49 5.96
CA ARG A 564 -3.12 -36.69 5.34
C ARG A 564 -3.63 -37.97 6.00
N VAL A 565 -3.65 -39.02 5.24
CA VAL A 565 -3.96 -40.35 5.76
C VAL A 565 -3.02 -40.68 6.94
N GLY A 566 -3.58 -41.20 8.03
CA GLY A 566 -2.85 -41.53 9.24
C GLY A 566 -2.66 -40.37 10.23
N ASP A 567 -2.99 -39.14 9.86
CA ASP A 567 -2.87 -37.98 10.74
C ASP A 567 -3.75 -38.14 12.00
N LYS A 568 -3.14 -37.85 13.15
CA LYS A 568 -3.82 -37.61 14.42
C LYS A 568 -3.84 -36.11 14.66
N THR A 569 -4.95 -35.50 14.33
CA THR A 569 -5.06 -34.03 14.30
C THR A 569 -6.24 -33.53 15.12
N SER A 570 -6.40 -32.21 15.17
CA SER A 570 -7.54 -31.57 15.82
C SER A 570 -7.99 -30.35 15.06
N ILE A 571 -9.29 -30.07 15.14
CA ILE A 571 -9.86 -28.80 14.69
C ILE A 571 -10.27 -28.02 15.93
N ALA A 572 -9.67 -26.85 16.09
CA ALA A 572 -10.07 -25.88 17.11
C ALA A 572 -11.12 -24.94 16.50
N ALA A 573 -12.06 -24.51 17.34
CA ALA A 573 -13.02 -23.48 16.98
C ALA A 573 -13.18 -22.49 18.14
N THR A 574 -13.65 -21.29 17.84
CA THR A 574 -14.00 -20.28 18.85
C THR A 574 -15.50 -20.06 18.86
N VAL A 575 -16.09 -20.09 20.05
CA VAL A 575 -17.47 -19.68 20.28
C VAL A 575 -17.45 -18.26 20.82
N THR A 576 -18.06 -17.33 20.10
CA THR A 576 -18.10 -15.90 20.44
C THR A 576 -19.51 -15.46 20.76
N ASN A 577 -19.66 -14.74 21.85
CA ASN A 577 -20.91 -14.20 22.33
C ASN A 577 -20.86 -12.66 22.39
N LEU A 578 -21.49 -12.00 21.43
CA LEU A 578 -21.66 -10.53 21.40
C LEU A 578 -22.99 -10.07 21.99
N THR A 579 -23.80 -10.97 22.53
CA THR A 579 -25.03 -10.62 23.22
C THR A 579 -24.76 -9.99 24.59
N GLY A 580 -25.73 -9.33 25.16
CA GLY A 580 -25.61 -8.70 26.48
C GLY A 580 -25.68 -9.67 27.70
N LYS A 581 -25.71 -11.00 27.47
CA LYS A 581 -25.87 -12.01 28.54
C LYS A 581 -24.93 -13.18 28.35
N ALA A 582 -24.50 -13.81 29.45
CA ALA A 582 -23.75 -15.06 29.37
C ALA A 582 -24.59 -16.18 28.74
N LEU A 583 -23.99 -16.98 27.89
CA LEU A 583 -24.62 -18.14 27.25
C LEU A 583 -23.93 -19.42 27.69
N LYS A 584 -24.76 -20.46 27.92
CA LYS A 584 -24.30 -21.82 28.19
C LYS A 584 -24.89 -22.74 27.15
N GLY A 585 -24.10 -23.68 26.68
CA GLY A 585 -24.56 -24.56 25.61
C GLY A 585 -23.61 -25.70 25.32
N THR A 586 -23.79 -26.29 24.15
CA THR A 586 -23.00 -27.44 23.70
C THR A 586 -22.52 -27.21 22.28
N THR A 587 -21.26 -27.48 22.04
CA THR A 587 -20.70 -27.58 20.69
C THR A 587 -20.70 -29.03 20.25
N LYS A 588 -21.07 -29.27 18.97
CA LYS A 588 -21.05 -30.58 18.32
C LYS A 588 -20.08 -30.55 17.15
N PHE A 589 -19.28 -31.59 17.03
CA PHE A 589 -18.39 -31.83 15.92
C PHE A 589 -18.79 -33.12 15.25
N ILE A 590 -19.12 -33.10 13.97
CA ILE A 590 -19.62 -34.24 13.20
C ILE A 590 -18.73 -34.41 11.96
N LEU A 591 -18.07 -35.57 11.87
CA LEU A 591 -17.43 -36.02 10.65
C LEU A 591 -18.40 -36.91 9.88
N PHE A 592 -18.52 -36.68 8.57
CA PHE A 592 -19.39 -37.43 7.71
C PHE A 592 -18.75 -37.65 6.33
N ASP A 593 -19.20 -38.66 5.63
CA ASP A 593 -18.84 -38.89 4.22
C ASP A 593 -19.66 -37.91 3.34
N PRO A 594 -19.04 -36.97 2.64
CA PRO A 594 -19.77 -35.97 1.87
C PRO A 594 -20.52 -36.53 0.65
N MET A 595 -20.18 -37.78 0.19
CA MET A 595 -20.84 -38.42 -0.95
C MET A 595 -22.13 -39.12 -0.52
N THR A 596 -22.16 -39.64 0.70
CA THR A 596 -23.29 -40.47 1.18
C THR A 596 -24.04 -39.85 2.35
N GLU A 597 -23.60 -38.69 2.84
CA GLU A 597 -24.07 -38.00 4.05
C GLU A 597 -23.99 -38.86 5.33
N LYS A 598 -23.32 -40.03 5.27
CA LYS A 598 -23.21 -40.94 6.39
C LYS A 598 -22.26 -40.38 7.45
N VAL A 599 -22.77 -40.30 8.69
CA VAL A 599 -21.98 -39.89 9.84
C VAL A 599 -20.89 -40.92 10.16
N ILE A 600 -19.63 -40.44 10.25
CA ILE A 600 -18.44 -41.23 10.58
C ILE A 600 -18.23 -41.16 12.10
N SER A 601 -18.26 -39.94 12.67
CA SER A 601 -18.12 -39.77 14.11
C SER A 601 -18.81 -38.50 14.57
N THR A 602 -19.22 -38.48 15.85
CA THR A 602 -19.80 -37.33 16.50
C THR A 602 -19.13 -37.11 17.87
N GLN A 603 -18.73 -35.89 18.16
CA GLN A 603 -18.19 -35.49 19.45
C GLN A 603 -18.96 -34.26 19.95
N SER A 604 -19.08 -34.12 21.27
CA SER A 604 -19.78 -32.97 21.88
C SER A 604 -18.98 -32.45 23.08
N GLN A 605 -18.94 -31.14 23.23
CA GLN A 605 -18.31 -30.46 24.38
C GLN A 605 -19.21 -29.34 24.88
N PRO A 606 -19.44 -29.23 26.23
CA PRO A 606 -20.16 -28.11 26.80
C PRO A 606 -19.29 -26.84 26.76
N PHE A 607 -19.93 -25.68 26.62
CA PHE A 607 -19.30 -24.39 26.77
C PHE A 607 -20.08 -23.44 27.66
N THR A 608 -19.37 -22.47 28.22
CA THR A 608 -19.95 -21.29 28.88
C THR A 608 -19.18 -20.08 28.39
N VAL A 609 -19.87 -19.11 27.83
CA VAL A 609 -19.26 -17.90 27.27
C VAL A 609 -19.99 -16.66 27.82
N GLU A 610 -19.25 -15.80 28.50
CA GLU A 610 -19.73 -14.54 29.03
C GLU A 610 -20.09 -13.54 27.95
N ALA A 611 -20.87 -12.52 28.28
CA ALA A 611 -21.20 -11.42 27.37
C ALA A 611 -19.94 -10.71 26.86
N GLY A 612 -19.84 -10.52 25.53
CA GLY A 612 -18.69 -9.89 24.88
C GLY A 612 -17.42 -10.74 24.92
N LYS A 613 -17.50 -12.05 25.21
CA LYS A 613 -16.35 -12.93 25.35
C LYS A 613 -16.34 -14.05 24.32
N THR A 614 -15.17 -14.67 24.21
CA THR A 614 -14.89 -15.81 23.33
C THR A 614 -14.33 -16.98 24.14
N VAL A 615 -14.73 -18.20 23.82
CA VAL A 615 -14.22 -19.43 24.43
C VAL A 615 -13.80 -20.42 23.35
N PRO A 616 -12.63 -21.09 23.50
CA PRO A 616 -12.18 -22.10 22.55
C PRO A 616 -12.81 -23.46 22.82
N VAL A 617 -12.99 -24.22 21.76
CA VAL A 617 -13.33 -25.64 21.80
C VAL A 617 -12.44 -26.40 20.82
N THR A 618 -12.04 -27.64 21.15
CA THR A 618 -11.10 -28.41 20.31
C THR A 618 -11.56 -29.86 20.20
N PHE A 619 -11.65 -30.36 18.98
CA PHE A 619 -12.06 -31.74 18.67
C PHE A 619 -10.92 -32.48 17.98
N ARG A 620 -10.57 -33.66 18.51
CA ARG A 620 -9.47 -34.49 17.99
C ARG A 620 -10.04 -35.65 17.18
N PHE A 621 -9.39 -35.97 16.07
CA PHE A 621 -9.76 -37.12 15.24
C PHE A 621 -8.54 -37.71 14.54
N THR A 622 -8.74 -38.94 14.00
CA THR A 622 -7.72 -39.63 13.21
C THR A 622 -8.24 -39.80 11.79
N VAL A 623 -7.39 -39.51 10.83
CA VAL A 623 -7.70 -39.59 9.40
C VAL A 623 -7.41 -41.02 8.92
N THR A 624 -8.38 -41.63 8.20
CA THR A 624 -8.24 -42.97 7.61
C THR A 624 -8.15 -42.85 6.09
N ASP A 625 -7.66 -43.91 5.44
CA ASP A 625 -7.52 -44.06 4.00
C ASP A 625 -8.85 -44.42 3.25
N LYS A 626 -9.99 -44.34 3.95
CA LYS A 626 -11.29 -44.72 3.39
C LYS A 626 -11.97 -43.62 2.58
N TYR A 627 -11.53 -42.37 2.74
CA TYR A 627 -12.20 -41.22 2.21
C TYR A 627 -11.21 -40.25 1.58
N ASP A 628 -11.47 -39.80 0.36
CA ASP A 628 -10.70 -38.75 -0.30
C ASP A 628 -11.09 -37.33 0.23
N PHE A 629 -12.31 -37.22 0.76
CA PHE A 629 -12.84 -36.05 1.39
C PHE A 629 -13.58 -36.38 2.68
N LEU A 630 -13.46 -35.55 3.68
CA LEU A 630 -14.25 -35.60 4.90
C LEU A 630 -15.18 -34.40 4.95
N GLY A 631 -16.45 -34.60 5.19
CA GLY A 631 -17.39 -33.58 5.56
C GLY A 631 -17.23 -33.25 7.05
N VAL A 632 -17.09 -31.99 7.39
CA VAL A 632 -16.98 -31.49 8.76
C VAL A 632 -18.14 -30.56 9.03
N ARG A 633 -19.01 -30.91 10.01
CA ARG A 633 -20.02 -30.00 10.56
C ARG A 633 -19.66 -29.64 11.99
N MET A 634 -19.64 -28.37 12.26
CA MET A 634 -19.50 -27.85 13.63
C MET A 634 -20.70 -26.99 13.97
N ILE A 635 -21.31 -27.23 15.11
CA ILE A 635 -22.52 -26.54 15.56
C ILE A 635 -22.31 -26.11 16.99
N ALA A 636 -22.60 -24.85 17.31
CA ALA A 636 -22.71 -24.34 18.66
C ALA A 636 -24.19 -24.01 18.93
N ASP A 637 -24.73 -24.59 19.98
CA ASP A 637 -26.08 -24.36 20.45
C ASP A 637 -26.04 -23.77 21.86
N GLY A 638 -26.39 -22.49 21.98
CA GLY A 638 -26.50 -21.74 23.22
C GLY A 638 -27.94 -21.57 23.70
N GLY A 639 -28.87 -22.38 23.20
CA GLY A 639 -30.29 -22.34 23.52
C GLY A 639 -31.06 -21.33 22.67
N THR A 640 -30.99 -20.05 23.03
CA THR A 640 -31.68 -18.97 22.30
C THR A 640 -30.96 -18.61 20.98
N PHE A 641 -29.68 -18.83 20.93
CA PHE A 641 -28.81 -18.53 19.79
C PHE A 641 -28.07 -19.76 19.36
N SER A 642 -27.97 -19.99 18.06
CA SER A 642 -27.20 -21.07 17.49
C SER A 642 -26.46 -20.61 16.25
N ASP A 643 -25.32 -21.24 15.98
CA ASP A 643 -24.54 -21.04 14.75
C ASP A 643 -23.82 -22.33 14.37
N GLY A 644 -23.52 -22.50 13.10
CA GLY A 644 -22.79 -23.67 12.65
C GLY A 644 -22.22 -23.50 11.25
N GLU A 645 -21.17 -24.26 10.98
CA GLU A 645 -20.49 -24.30 9.70
C GLU A 645 -20.36 -25.72 9.17
N GLN A 646 -20.40 -25.87 7.86
CA GLN A 646 -20.11 -27.11 7.17
C GLN A 646 -19.01 -26.88 6.15
N HIS A 647 -17.96 -27.70 6.21
CA HIS A 647 -16.80 -27.65 5.33
C HIS A 647 -16.52 -29.01 4.70
N LEU A 648 -15.84 -28.97 3.54
CA LEU A 648 -15.19 -30.12 2.95
C LEU A 648 -13.70 -30.05 3.26
N LEU A 649 -13.14 -31.17 3.75
CA LEU A 649 -11.74 -31.29 4.12
C LEU A 649 -11.09 -32.36 3.23
N PRO A 650 -10.20 -31.99 2.29
CA PRO A 650 -9.47 -32.94 1.46
C PRO A 650 -8.57 -33.86 2.28
N VAL A 651 -8.50 -35.11 1.92
CA VAL A 651 -7.60 -36.10 2.53
C VAL A 651 -6.56 -36.50 1.48
N LEU A 652 -5.31 -36.12 1.72
CA LEU A 652 -4.20 -36.44 0.84
C LEU A 652 -3.55 -37.78 1.24
N SER A 653 -2.98 -38.46 0.28
CA SER A 653 -2.18 -39.67 0.54
C SER A 653 -0.98 -39.36 1.43
N ASP A 654 -0.59 -40.33 2.27
CA ASP A 654 0.67 -40.32 3.01
C ASP A 654 1.86 -40.83 2.16
N LYS A 655 1.56 -41.26 0.92
CA LYS A 655 2.53 -41.84 -0.02
C LYS A 655 2.73 -40.91 -1.20
N GLU A 656 3.99 -40.71 -1.55
CA GLU A 656 4.41 -39.97 -2.72
C GLU A 656 5.07 -40.92 -3.71
N TYR A 657 4.70 -40.82 -5.00
CA TYR A 657 5.33 -41.61 -6.04
C TYR A 657 6.62 -40.97 -6.48
N ILE A 658 7.75 -41.60 -6.20
CA ILE A 658 9.06 -41.17 -6.70
C ILE A 658 9.36 -41.97 -7.97
N THR A 659 9.56 -41.28 -9.09
CA THR A 659 10.01 -41.92 -10.35
C THR A 659 11.52 -41.74 -10.46
N GLU A 660 12.29 -42.83 -10.27
CA GLU A 660 13.70 -42.86 -10.60
C GLU A 660 13.90 -43.25 -12.06
N THR A 661 14.52 -42.42 -12.85
CA THR A 661 14.97 -42.73 -14.22
C THR A 661 16.47 -43.05 -14.18
N LEU A 662 16.79 -44.34 -14.34
CA LEU A 662 18.17 -44.79 -14.62
C LEU A 662 18.42 -44.61 -16.11
N ALA A 663 19.34 -43.70 -16.46
CA ALA A 663 19.86 -43.63 -17.81
C ALA A 663 20.71 -44.88 -18.09
N MET A 664 20.32 -45.68 -19.14
CA MET A 664 21.12 -46.78 -19.66
C MET A 664 22.31 -46.25 -20.48
#